data_ca2e729c7167e6ddf15e025299a13101
#
_entry.id   ca2e729c7167e6ddf15e025299a13101
#
_cell.length_a   1.000
_cell.length_b   1.000
_cell.length_c   1.000
_cell.angle_alpha   90.00
_cell.angle_beta   90.00
_cell.angle_gamma   90.00
#
_symmetry.space_group_name_H-M   'P 1'
#
loop_
_entity.id
_entity.type
_entity.pdbx_description
1 polymer ?
#
loop_
_entity_poly.entity_id
_entity_poly.type
_entity_poly.pdbx_seq_one_letter_code
_entity_poly.pdbx_strand_id
1 'polypeptide(L)'
;MSFTKEVVDFKNLDTNGIKKKLAELNIPLSPEEALKIQNEMLGRAPSLAELVLFSIQGSEHCSYKSSRTHLANFVTDGPDVVLGAKEDAGVVAIATDNKGKRWCIVMSHESHNHPSQIVPFEGAATGVGGNVRDVMCMGAEVIACTDSFRFGEVESNKTKWIHDGVVSGVAGYGNPLGIPNIGGDIYYHKGYNENCLVTLVTLGIVKEEHIIHSYAPKNADGYDLILIGKPTDNSGFGGASFASLELEEDKKEQNKGAVQEPNAFLERHLLKSSYALFEEIKNMGLIDKVGFKDLGAGGVACASVELAETSGYGSEVWLDKVHTGMNGLHSSVYLCSETQERFMWVSPPEITKKIVDHYNIKYNLPEVSDGAMASVIGKIRSDGQYIVHYNGEVIVNAKADQVTKGFLYKRPFTSSKNKIKTSDPVELNNYNNELIDLLSHENIASRKSVFDQYDKQVQGRTILEAGRADSGVMAPFNSEDYPAEIRSTGIALSTDHNPMYGCIDPYWAGINAVVESMRNVAAVGATPHALTDCLCFGNPEKESQMWEFVESVRGISDACNAITLKEHPKYPTPIIAGNVSFYNESKNGSIPPSPIVSCLGKLRDVKKAIGMSFLHSGSNIVLAGKRKSEMGGSAYYHLKNKYDTNLPK
;
A
#
# COMPACT_ATOMS: atom_id res chain seq x y z
N MET A 1 -7.97 -16.60 34.94
CA MET A 1 -9.12 -15.84 34.42
C MET A 1 -10.04 -16.81 33.68
N SER A 2 -11.36 -16.63 33.74
CA SER A 2 -12.30 -17.44 32.96
C SER A 2 -12.28 -17.02 31.48
N PHE A 3 -12.55 -17.95 30.56
CA PHE A 3 -12.82 -17.61 29.18
C PHE A 3 -14.18 -16.92 29.04
N THR A 4 -14.34 -16.04 28.04
CA THR A 4 -15.57 -15.25 27.86
C THR A 4 -16.82 -16.11 27.69
N LYS A 5 -17.97 -15.59 28.08
CA LYS A 5 -19.29 -16.20 27.86
C LYS A 5 -19.86 -15.90 26.48
N GLU A 6 -19.29 -14.95 25.74
CA GLU A 6 -19.69 -14.60 24.35
C GLU A 6 -19.16 -15.64 23.37
N VAL A 7 -19.69 -16.85 23.40
CA VAL A 7 -19.25 -17.98 22.58
C VAL A 7 -20.27 -18.26 21.49
N VAL A 8 -19.82 -18.49 20.26
CA VAL A 8 -20.65 -18.85 19.10
C VAL A 8 -20.32 -20.28 18.67
N ASP A 9 -21.28 -21.20 18.84
CA ASP A 9 -21.10 -22.61 18.48
C ASP A 9 -21.83 -22.96 17.19
N PHE A 10 -21.11 -23.54 16.22
CA PHE A 10 -21.63 -23.97 14.94
C PHE A 10 -21.91 -25.47 14.85
N LYS A 11 -21.64 -26.26 15.90
CA LYS A 11 -21.62 -27.72 15.89
C LYS A 11 -22.94 -28.37 15.45
N ASN A 12 -24.07 -27.75 15.76
CA ASN A 12 -25.40 -28.30 15.47
C ASN A 12 -26.14 -27.55 14.35
N LEU A 13 -25.42 -26.72 13.58
CA LEU A 13 -25.98 -25.95 12.47
C LEU A 13 -25.58 -26.57 11.12
N ASP A 14 -26.52 -26.62 10.20
CA ASP A 14 -26.23 -26.88 8.81
C ASP A 14 -25.60 -25.65 8.12
N THR A 15 -25.16 -25.78 6.89
CA THR A 15 -24.53 -24.70 6.12
C THR A 15 -25.38 -23.42 6.06
N ASN A 16 -26.72 -23.58 5.90
CA ASN A 16 -27.63 -22.42 5.85
C ASN A 16 -27.77 -21.78 7.24
N GLY A 17 -27.84 -22.58 8.31
CA GLY A 17 -27.86 -22.11 9.69
C GLY A 17 -26.60 -21.32 10.06
N ILE A 18 -25.44 -21.82 9.65
CA ILE A 18 -24.17 -21.10 9.85
C ILE A 18 -24.16 -19.78 9.08
N LYS A 19 -24.53 -19.80 7.80
CA LYS A 19 -24.60 -18.58 6.96
C LYS A 19 -25.54 -17.54 7.57
N LYS A 20 -26.72 -17.96 8.05
CA LYS A 20 -27.66 -17.06 8.72
C LYS A 20 -27.08 -16.49 10.00
N LYS A 21 -26.42 -17.31 10.82
CA LYS A 21 -25.80 -16.88 12.08
C LYS A 21 -24.68 -15.87 11.86
N LEU A 22 -23.82 -16.10 10.87
CA LEU A 22 -22.75 -15.17 10.48
C LEU A 22 -23.31 -13.83 9.98
N ALA A 23 -24.37 -13.87 9.17
CA ALA A 23 -25.06 -12.67 8.69
C ALA A 23 -25.71 -11.86 9.83
N GLU A 24 -26.34 -12.52 10.81
CA GLU A 24 -26.89 -11.87 12.03
C GLU A 24 -25.81 -11.16 12.85
N LEU A 25 -24.58 -11.67 12.83
CA LEU A 25 -23.42 -11.10 13.53
C LEU A 25 -22.62 -10.11 12.67
N ASN A 26 -23.00 -9.91 11.41
CA ASN A 26 -22.24 -9.12 10.42
C ASN A 26 -20.76 -9.58 10.26
N ILE A 27 -20.53 -10.89 10.28
CA ILE A 27 -19.21 -11.48 10.13
C ILE A 27 -19.06 -12.05 8.72
N PRO A 28 -18.17 -11.51 7.86
CA PRO A 28 -18.00 -11.91 6.46
C PRO A 28 -17.07 -13.14 6.33
N LEU A 29 -17.43 -14.24 6.99
CA LEU A 29 -16.80 -15.56 6.83
C LEU A 29 -17.70 -16.48 6.01
N SER A 30 -17.09 -17.39 5.25
CA SER A 30 -17.85 -18.50 4.68
C SER A 30 -18.18 -19.54 5.78
N PRO A 31 -19.23 -20.36 5.59
CA PRO A 31 -19.51 -21.48 6.52
C PRO A 31 -18.34 -22.42 6.70
N GLU A 32 -17.58 -22.68 5.64
CA GLU A 32 -16.39 -23.53 5.65
C GLU A 32 -15.26 -22.92 6.49
N GLU A 33 -15.03 -21.60 6.37
CA GLU A 33 -14.06 -20.87 7.19
C GLU A 33 -14.46 -20.90 8.67
N ALA A 34 -15.72 -20.64 8.99
CA ALA A 34 -16.23 -20.68 10.36
C ALA A 34 -16.06 -22.06 11.01
N LEU A 35 -16.36 -23.14 10.28
CA LEU A 35 -16.14 -24.51 10.75
C LEU A 35 -14.65 -24.83 10.90
N LYS A 36 -13.81 -24.36 10.01
CA LYS A 36 -12.36 -24.56 10.11
C LYS A 36 -11.79 -23.85 11.34
N ILE A 37 -12.23 -22.62 11.62
CA ILE A 37 -11.86 -21.90 12.85
C ILE A 37 -12.24 -22.73 14.08
N GLN A 38 -13.49 -23.17 14.16
CA GLN A 38 -14.00 -23.89 15.32
C GLN A 38 -13.30 -25.24 15.52
N ASN A 39 -13.20 -26.05 14.45
CA ASN A 39 -12.86 -27.48 14.58
C ASN A 39 -11.35 -27.74 14.42
N GLU A 40 -10.65 -26.99 13.56
CA GLU A 40 -9.24 -27.24 13.23
C GLU A 40 -8.30 -26.25 13.92
N MET A 41 -8.64 -24.94 13.91
CA MET A 41 -7.74 -23.92 14.45
C MET A 41 -7.84 -23.81 15.96
N LEU A 42 -9.05 -23.71 16.52
CA LEU A 42 -9.29 -23.54 17.95
C LEU A 42 -9.58 -24.88 18.67
N GLY A 43 -10.16 -25.87 17.99
CA GLY A 43 -10.61 -27.14 18.58
C GLY A 43 -11.77 -26.97 19.59
N ARG A 44 -12.43 -25.80 19.58
CA ARG A 44 -13.55 -25.42 20.45
C ARG A 44 -14.39 -24.36 19.78
N ALA A 45 -15.57 -24.09 20.32
CA ALA A 45 -16.39 -22.98 19.87
C ALA A 45 -15.62 -21.64 20.06
N PRO A 46 -15.56 -20.78 19.00
CA PRO A 46 -14.92 -19.48 19.08
C PRO A 46 -15.69 -18.49 19.92
N SER A 47 -15.01 -17.51 20.48
CA SER A 47 -15.64 -16.30 20.99
C SER A 47 -16.07 -15.38 19.82
N LEU A 48 -16.96 -14.43 20.11
CA LEU A 48 -17.34 -13.41 19.13
C LEU A 48 -16.11 -12.59 18.70
N ALA A 49 -15.24 -12.23 19.65
CA ALA A 49 -14.00 -11.51 19.37
C ALA A 49 -13.04 -12.32 18.47
N GLU A 50 -12.95 -13.63 18.67
CA GLU A 50 -12.17 -14.52 17.80
C GLU A 50 -12.75 -14.59 16.39
N LEU A 51 -14.06 -14.70 16.24
CA LEU A 51 -14.68 -14.70 14.91
C LEU A 51 -14.43 -13.39 14.17
N VAL A 52 -14.54 -12.23 14.83
CA VAL A 52 -14.23 -10.93 14.23
C VAL A 52 -12.75 -10.87 13.86
N LEU A 53 -11.85 -11.26 14.76
CA LEU A 53 -10.41 -11.32 14.51
C LEU A 53 -10.07 -12.18 13.28
N PHE A 54 -10.55 -13.41 13.23
CA PHE A 54 -10.30 -14.32 12.10
C PHE A 54 -10.97 -13.85 10.80
N SER A 55 -12.09 -13.13 10.86
CA SER A 55 -12.71 -12.56 9.66
C SER A 55 -11.88 -11.45 9.03
N ILE A 56 -11.24 -10.62 9.86
CA ILE A 56 -10.37 -9.52 9.42
C ILE A 56 -9.02 -10.06 8.96
N GLN A 57 -8.33 -10.82 9.82
CA GLN A 57 -7.02 -11.39 9.51
C GLN A 57 -7.08 -12.44 8.39
N GLY A 58 -8.19 -13.16 8.27
CA GLY A 58 -8.46 -14.10 7.17
C GLY A 58 -9.09 -13.45 5.94
N SER A 59 -9.26 -12.13 5.90
CA SER A 59 -9.74 -11.41 4.71
C SER A 59 -8.75 -11.52 3.55
N GLU A 60 -9.19 -11.25 2.34
CA GLU A 60 -8.28 -11.23 1.18
C GLU A 60 -7.19 -10.17 1.33
N HIS A 61 -7.57 -9.02 1.90
CA HIS A 61 -6.67 -7.89 2.11
C HIS A 61 -5.51 -8.23 3.08
N CYS A 62 -5.79 -8.84 4.24
CA CYS A 62 -4.75 -9.13 5.24
C CYS A 62 -3.95 -10.41 4.93
N SER A 63 -4.62 -11.47 4.44
CA SER A 63 -4.00 -12.79 4.31
C SER A 63 -3.48 -13.14 2.92
N TYR A 64 -3.86 -12.35 1.90
CA TYR A 64 -3.54 -12.65 0.49
C TYR A 64 -3.97 -14.07 0.09
N LYS A 65 -5.13 -14.52 0.60
CA LYS A 65 -5.54 -15.93 0.56
C LYS A 65 -5.69 -16.51 -0.83
N SER A 66 -5.99 -15.68 -1.84
CA SER A 66 -6.12 -16.08 -3.24
C SER A 66 -4.88 -15.76 -4.09
N SER A 67 -4.06 -14.78 -3.71
CA SER A 67 -2.97 -14.24 -4.54
C SER A 67 -1.57 -14.77 -4.17
N ARG A 68 -1.33 -15.08 -2.90
CA ARG A 68 0.00 -15.42 -2.35
C ARG A 68 0.79 -16.45 -3.17
N THR A 69 0.13 -17.50 -3.70
CA THR A 69 0.80 -18.54 -4.49
C THR A 69 1.29 -18.05 -5.85
N HIS A 70 0.67 -17.03 -6.41
CA HIS A 70 1.04 -16.43 -7.70
C HIS A 70 2.12 -15.37 -7.53
N LEU A 71 2.04 -14.56 -6.45
CA LEU A 71 3.06 -13.57 -6.11
C LEU A 71 4.43 -14.18 -5.82
N ALA A 72 4.47 -15.44 -5.37
CA ALA A 72 5.72 -16.19 -5.20
C ALA A 72 6.57 -16.33 -6.47
N ASN A 73 6.03 -15.99 -7.65
CA ASN A 73 6.78 -15.96 -8.91
C ASN A 73 7.61 -14.68 -9.10
N PHE A 74 7.40 -13.66 -8.29
CA PHE A 74 8.17 -12.42 -8.37
C PHE A 74 9.58 -12.60 -7.83
N VAL A 75 10.54 -11.95 -8.50
CA VAL A 75 11.90 -11.83 -7.99
C VAL A 75 11.93 -10.69 -6.98
N THR A 76 12.14 -11.01 -5.72
CA THR A 76 12.13 -10.04 -4.61
C THR A 76 13.50 -9.80 -3.99
N ASP A 77 14.53 -10.48 -4.49
CA ASP A 77 15.90 -10.39 -4.01
C ASP A 77 16.83 -9.87 -5.12
N GLY A 78 17.95 -9.30 -4.71
CA GLY A 78 18.99 -8.79 -5.62
C GLY A 78 20.20 -8.25 -4.87
N PRO A 79 21.31 -7.91 -5.56
CA PRO A 79 22.54 -7.47 -4.92
C PRO A 79 22.39 -6.22 -4.05
N ASP A 80 21.52 -5.31 -4.45
CA ASP A 80 21.26 -4.06 -3.73
C ASP A 80 20.00 -4.13 -2.85
N VAL A 81 19.24 -5.24 -2.90
CA VAL A 81 18.07 -5.42 -2.03
C VAL A 81 18.56 -5.75 -0.62
N VAL A 82 18.16 -4.92 0.33
CA VAL A 82 18.41 -5.12 1.76
C VAL A 82 17.24 -5.88 2.37
N LEU A 83 16.04 -5.50 1.97
CA LEU A 83 14.80 -6.15 2.39
C LEU A 83 13.82 -6.15 1.21
N GLY A 84 13.44 -7.34 0.76
CA GLY A 84 12.39 -7.52 -0.24
C GLY A 84 10.99 -7.43 0.38
N ALA A 85 9.97 -7.90 -0.35
CA ALA A 85 8.55 -7.86 0.06
C ALA A 85 8.26 -8.82 1.24
N LYS A 86 8.71 -8.48 2.44
CA LYS A 86 8.60 -9.32 3.66
C LYS A 86 8.06 -8.57 4.88
N GLU A 87 8.17 -7.25 4.90
CA GLU A 87 7.74 -6.38 5.99
C GLU A 87 6.85 -5.25 5.42
N ASP A 88 6.55 -4.23 6.19
CA ASP A 88 5.63 -3.14 5.79
C ASP A 88 6.12 -2.37 4.56
N ALA A 89 7.44 -2.32 4.34
CA ALA A 89 8.05 -1.69 3.15
C ALA A 89 9.31 -2.44 2.68
N GLY A 90 9.62 -2.33 1.40
CA GLY A 90 10.88 -2.82 0.82
C GLY A 90 12.03 -1.85 1.00
N VAL A 91 13.26 -2.36 1.05
CA VAL A 91 14.47 -1.56 1.25
C VAL A 91 15.54 -1.92 0.22
N VAL A 92 16.03 -0.92 -0.51
CA VAL A 92 17.08 -1.09 -1.52
C VAL A 92 18.19 -0.07 -1.34
N ALA A 93 19.44 -0.53 -1.40
CA ALA A 93 20.62 0.34 -1.31
C ALA A 93 20.85 1.11 -2.61
N ILE A 94 21.06 2.43 -2.51
CA ILE A 94 21.31 3.30 -3.67
C ILE A 94 22.69 3.98 -3.64
N ALA A 95 23.32 4.05 -2.48
CA ALA A 95 24.65 4.63 -2.32
C ALA A 95 25.44 3.88 -1.24
N THR A 96 26.76 3.93 -1.36
CA THR A 96 27.69 3.41 -0.34
C THR A 96 28.69 4.50 -0.02
N ASP A 97 28.90 4.81 1.25
CA ASP A 97 29.84 5.81 1.69
C ASP A 97 31.30 5.27 1.72
N ASN A 98 32.27 6.14 1.93
CA ASN A 98 33.70 5.77 1.98
C ASN A 98 34.07 4.84 3.15
N LYS A 99 33.12 4.63 4.09
CA LYS A 99 33.26 3.65 5.19
C LYS A 99 32.63 2.30 4.85
N GLY A 100 32.13 2.13 3.63
CA GLY A 100 31.46 0.92 3.16
C GLY A 100 30.04 0.76 3.70
N LYS A 101 29.42 1.81 4.24
CA LYS A 101 28.06 1.77 4.78
C LYS A 101 27.06 2.06 3.67
N ARG A 102 26.03 1.21 3.56
CA ARG A 102 24.96 1.36 2.58
C ARG A 102 23.89 2.34 3.05
N TRP A 103 23.47 3.21 2.14
CA TRP A 103 22.38 4.17 2.30
C TRP A 103 21.24 3.77 1.37
N CYS A 104 20.05 3.66 1.92
CA CYS A 104 18.93 2.96 1.30
C CYS A 104 17.74 3.86 1.07
N ILE A 105 16.96 3.51 0.06
CA ILE A 105 15.56 3.95 -0.09
C ILE A 105 14.66 2.85 0.47
N VAL A 106 13.74 3.27 1.30
CA VAL A 106 12.57 2.49 1.75
C VAL A 106 11.41 2.85 0.86
N MET A 107 10.64 1.87 0.40
CA MET A 107 9.55 2.08 -0.55
C MET A 107 8.36 1.20 -0.20
N SER A 108 7.18 1.83 -0.07
CA SER A 108 5.88 1.16 0.05
C SER A 108 4.97 1.59 -1.09
N HIS A 109 4.07 0.72 -1.54
CA HIS A 109 3.08 0.96 -2.59
C HIS A 109 1.76 0.33 -2.19
N GLU A 110 0.79 1.17 -1.86
CA GLU A 110 -0.48 0.77 -1.27
C GLU A 110 -1.69 1.29 -2.06
N SER A 111 -2.87 0.72 -1.80
CA SER A 111 -4.15 1.14 -2.39
C SER A 111 -5.20 1.44 -1.34
N HIS A 112 -6.07 2.45 -1.62
CA HIS A 112 -7.22 2.81 -0.77
C HIS A 112 -8.47 3.06 -1.62
N ASN A 113 -8.85 2.04 -2.41
CA ASN A 113 -9.85 2.14 -3.49
C ASN A 113 -11.29 2.27 -2.97
N HIS A 114 -11.80 1.25 -2.25
CA HIS A 114 -13.17 1.20 -1.76
C HIS A 114 -13.53 2.40 -0.86
N PRO A 115 -12.72 2.77 0.14
CA PRO A 115 -13.00 3.95 0.96
C PRO A 115 -13.08 5.23 0.13
N SER A 116 -12.17 5.42 -0.83
CA SER A 116 -12.13 6.61 -1.70
C SER A 116 -13.33 6.70 -2.64
N GLN A 117 -13.95 5.58 -3.02
CA GLN A 117 -15.19 5.57 -3.80
C GLN A 117 -16.39 6.09 -2.99
N ILE A 118 -16.38 5.91 -1.66
CA ILE A 118 -17.52 6.21 -0.78
C ILE A 118 -17.36 7.58 -0.10
N VAL A 119 -16.17 7.87 0.43
CA VAL A 119 -15.80 9.11 1.12
C VAL A 119 -14.43 9.55 0.57
N PRO A 120 -14.42 10.25 -0.60
CA PRO A 120 -13.19 10.44 -1.38
C PRO A 120 -12.08 11.16 -0.64
N PHE A 121 -12.39 12.20 0.15
CA PHE A 121 -11.38 12.96 0.88
C PHE A 121 -10.73 12.11 1.98
N GLU A 122 -11.52 11.54 2.88
CA GLU A 122 -11.06 10.75 4.00
C GLU A 122 -10.38 9.45 3.51
N GLY A 123 -10.95 8.83 2.48
CA GLY A 123 -10.37 7.64 1.87
C GLY A 123 -8.98 7.89 1.29
N ALA A 124 -8.79 8.94 0.53
CA ALA A 124 -7.48 9.28 -0.07
C ALA A 124 -6.48 9.79 0.98
N ALA A 125 -6.93 10.61 1.93
CA ALA A 125 -6.11 11.10 3.03
C ALA A 125 -5.56 9.94 3.89
N THR A 126 -6.41 8.97 4.24
CA THR A 126 -6.02 7.75 4.94
C THR A 126 -5.02 6.92 4.12
N GLY A 127 -5.22 6.83 2.80
CA GLY A 127 -4.29 6.14 1.91
C GLY A 127 -2.88 6.74 1.98
N VAL A 128 -2.75 8.08 1.99
CA VAL A 128 -1.45 8.75 2.20
C VAL A 128 -0.89 8.40 3.58
N GLY A 129 -1.72 8.49 4.64
CA GLY A 129 -1.30 8.26 6.01
C GLY A 129 -0.76 6.85 6.22
N GLY A 130 -1.50 5.82 5.79
CA GLY A 130 -1.07 4.42 5.90
C GLY A 130 0.25 4.15 5.19
N ASN A 131 0.37 4.60 3.94
CA ASN A 131 1.58 4.40 3.15
C ASN A 131 2.81 5.15 3.73
N VAL A 132 2.61 6.32 4.34
CA VAL A 132 3.67 7.07 5.06
C VAL A 132 4.09 6.32 6.32
N ARG A 133 3.14 5.74 7.07
CA ARG A 133 3.43 4.97 8.28
C ARG A 133 4.25 3.72 8.01
N ASP A 134 3.94 2.97 6.94
CA ASP A 134 4.73 1.80 6.52
C ASP A 134 6.21 2.14 6.36
N VAL A 135 6.49 3.23 5.64
CA VAL A 135 7.88 3.66 5.40
C VAL A 135 8.55 4.13 6.69
N MET A 136 7.82 4.88 7.54
CA MET A 136 8.36 5.35 8.82
C MET A 136 8.67 4.18 9.76
N CYS A 137 7.86 3.12 9.74
CA CYS A 137 8.04 1.95 10.60
C CYS A 137 9.37 1.23 10.39
N MET A 138 9.97 1.39 9.21
CA MET A 138 11.31 0.87 8.92
C MET A 138 12.45 1.72 9.53
N GLY A 139 12.14 2.70 10.40
CA GLY A 139 13.12 3.64 10.93
C GLY A 139 13.56 4.72 9.95
N ALA A 140 12.82 4.89 8.85
CA ALA A 140 13.18 5.78 7.74
C ALA A 140 12.59 7.18 7.89
N GLU A 141 13.32 8.19 7.42
CA GLU A 141 12.78 9.52 7.18
C GLU A 141 12.01 9.53 5.87
N VAL A 142 10.73 9.85 5.89
CA VAL A 142 9.88 9.96 4.69
C VAL A 142 10.26 11.20 3.90
N ILE A 143 10.58 11.05 2.61
CA ILE A 143 11.11 12.12 1.77
C ILE A 143 10.26 12.48 0.56
N ALA A 144 9.38 11.58 0.10
CA ALA A 144 8.51 11.83 -1.04
C ALA A 144 7.30 10.92 -1.05
N CYS A 145 6.26 11.35 -1.77
CA CYS A 145 5.19 10.48 -2.24
C CYS A 145 4.91 10.72 -3.73
N THR A 146 4.18 9.80 -4.34
CA THR A 146 3.55 9.92 -5.65
C THR A 146 2.23 9.18 -5.61
N ASP A 147 1.32 9.52 -6.54
CA ASP A 147 0.00 8.92 -6.61
C ASP A 147 -0.30 8.36 -8.00
N SER A 148 -1.25 7.42 -8.07
CA SER A 148 -1.76 6.93 -9.34
C SER A 148 -3.25 6.67 -9.21
N PHE A 149 -4.04 7.42 -10.01
CA PHE A 149 -5.49 7.41 -9.91
C PHE A 149 -6.14 6.87 -11.18
N ARG A 150 -7.24 6.15 -10.98
CA ARG A 150 -8.12 5.70 -12.06
C ARG A 150 -9.54 6.15 -11.72
N PHE A 151 -10.09 7.00 -12.56
CA PHE A 151 -11.42 7.58 -12.38
C PHE A 151 -12.36 7.17 -13.50
N GLY A 152 -13.66 7.30 -13.25
CA GLY A 152 -14.70 7.13 -14.24
C GLY A 152 -14.64 8.18 -15.36
N GLU A 153 -15.69 8.23 -16.18
CA GLU A 153 -15.84 9.21 -17.27
C GLU A 153 -15.83 10.65 -16.73
N VAL A 154 -15.02 11.50 -17.33
CA VAL A 154 -14.75 12.88 -16.84
C VAL A 154 -16.00 13.78 -16.85
N GLU A 155 -16.97 13.52 -17.72
CA GLU A 155 -18.24 14.27 -17.79
C GLU A 155 -19.17 13.96 -16.61
N SER A 156 -19.02 12.82 -15.95
CA SER A 156 -19.88 12.40 -14.84
C SER A 156 -19.68 13.31 -13.62
N ASN A 157 -20.79 13.84 -13.06
CA ASN A 157 -20.75 14.61 -11.82
C ASN A 157 -20.24 13.77 -10.64
N LYS A 158 -20.52 12.47 -10.61
CA LYS A 158 -19.99 11.53 -9.60
C LYS A 158 -18.48 11.44 -9.71
N THR A 159 -17.95 11.26 -10.92
CA THR A 159 -16.50 11.22 -11.16
C THR A 159 -15.82 12.51 -10.75
N LYS A 160 -16.39 13.68 -11.07
CA LYS A 160 -15.84 14.99 -10.65
C LYS A 160 -15.78 15.10 -9.14
N TRP A 161 -16.85 14.74 -8.45
CA TRP A 161 -16.90 14.76 -6.98
C TRP A 161 -15.85 13.81 -6.36
N ILE A 162 -15.68 12.59 -6.89
CA ILE A 162 -14.67 11.65 -6.44
C ILE A 162 -13.27 12.20 -6.73
N HIS A 163 -13.00 12.66 -7.94
CA HIS A 163 -11.73 13.24 -8.34
C HIS A 163 -11.32 14.40 -7.42
N ASP A 164 -12.21 15.38 -7.23
CA ASP A 164 -11.91 16.57 -6.42
C ASP A 164 -11.69 16.19 -4.95
N GLY A 165 -12.48 15.26 -4.42
CA GLY A 165 -12.31 14.75 -3.06
C GLY A 165 -11.01 14.00 -2.88
N VAL A 166 -10.64 13.09 -3.80
CA VAL A 166 -9.39 12.33 -3.76
C VAL A 166 -8.17 13.25 -3.83
N VAL A 167 -8.12 14.16 -4.80
CA VAL A 167 -7.00 15.10 -4.95
C VAL A 167 -6.88 16.01 -3.71
N SER A 168 -8.01 16.53 -3.21
CA SER A 168 -8.03 17.32 -1.98
C SER A 168 -7.61 16.52 -0.75
N GLY A 169 -7.97 15.24 -0.66
CA GLY A 169 -7.57 14.34 0.42
C GLY A 169 -6.06 14.10 0.44
N VAL A 170 -5.46 13.82 -0.71
CA VAL A 170 -4.00 13.66 -0.84
C VAL A 170 -3.28 14.97 -0.47
N ALA A 171 -3.73 16.12 -0.98
CA ALA A 171 -3.18 17.41 -0.62
C ALA A 171 -3.36 17.73 0.87
N GLY A 172 -4.57 17.50 1.40
CA GLY A 172 -4.95 17.82 2.78
C GLY A 172 -4.22 16.97 3.82
N TYR A 173 -3.65 15.83 3.42
CA TYR A 173 -2.82 15.01 4.32
C TYR A 173 -1.32 15.17 4.03
N GLY A 174 -0.88 15.05 2.79
CA GLY A 174 0.54 15.10 2.41
C GLY A 174 1.20 16.47 2.66
N ASN A 175 0.50 17.57 2.32
CA ASN A 175 1.05 18.92 2.52
C ASN A 175 1.31 19.24 4.01
N PRO A 176 0.37 19.02 4.97
CA PRO A 176 0.65 19.20 6.40
C PRO A 176 1.78 18.32 6.94
N LEU A 177 1.97 17.13 6.39
CA LEU A 177 3.10 16.27 6.75
C LEU A 177 4.44 16.84 6.29
N GLY A 178 4.44 17.77 5.34
CA GLY A 178 5.64 18.32 4.73
C GLY A 178 6.37 17.29 3.85
N ILE A 179 5.61 16.46 3.14
CA ILE A 179 6.11 15.44 2.21
C ILE A 179 5.82 15.90 0.78
N PRO A 180 6.85 16.07 -0.08
CA PRO A 180 6.64 16.48 -1.45
C PRO A 180 6.00 15.37 -2.29
N ASN A 181 4.98 15.73 -3.09
CA ASN A 181 4.48 14.87 -4.15
C ASN A 181 5.28 15.16 -5.43
N ILE A 182 6.04 14.16 -5.90
CA ILE A 182 7.01 14.36 -6.99
C ILE A 182 6.51 13.89 -8.35
N GLY A 183 5.34 13.27 -8.43
CA GLY A 183 4.77 12.75 -9.68
C GLY A 183 3.48 12.03 -9.46
N GLY A 184 3.05 11.32 -10.50
CA GLY A 184 1.83 10.52 -10.46
C GLY A 184 1.30 10.22 -11.84
N ASP A 185 0.19 9.50 -11.89
CA ASP A 185 -0.52 9.15 -13.11
C ASP A 185 -2.03 9.20 -12.91
N ILE A 186 -2.76 9.71 -13.89
CA ILE A 186 -4.23 9.76 -13.87
C ILE A 186 -4.77 9.25 -15.20
N TYR A 187 -5.71 8.29 -15.12
CA TYR A 187 -6.41 7.79 -16.27
C TYR A 187 -7.93 7.77 -16.05
N TYR A 188 -8.70 8.24 -17.04
CA TYR A 188 -10.16 8.24 -17.04
C TYR A 188 -10.68 7.13 -17.96
N HIS A 189 -11.58 6.28 -17.42
CA HIS A 189 -12.21 5.23 -18.20
C HIS A 189 -13.54 4.80 -17.55
N LYS A 190 -14.57 4.56 -18.38
CA LYS A 190 -15.93 4.17 -17.91
C LYS A 190 -15.95 2.96 -16.96
N GLY A 191 -14.97 2.05 -17.07
CA GLY A 191 -14.85 0.89 -16.19
C GLY A 191 -14.59 1.24 -14.71
N TYR A 192 -14.24 2.50 -14.40
CA TYR A 192 -14.04 2.99 -13.03
C TYR A 192 -15.16 3.88 -12.51
N ASN A 193 -16.31 3.97 -13.23
CA ASN A 193 -17.44 4.82 -12.81
C ASN A 193 -17.96 4.48 -11.40
N GLU A 194 -17.96 3.20 -11.05
CA GLU A 194 -18.51 2.70 -9.79
C GLU A 194 -17.43 2.24 -8.80
N ASN A 195 -16.18 2.23 -9.21
CA ASN A 195 -15.04 1.88 -8.36
C ASN A 195 -13.77 2.55 -8.87
N CYS A 196 -13.43 3.70 -8.30
CA CYS A 196 -12.16 4.38 -8.58
C CYS A 196 -10.98 3.59 -8.00
N LEU A 197 -9.79 3.85 -8.53
CA LEU A 197 -8.54 3.37 -7.92
C LEU A 197 -7.74 4.58 -7.40
N VAL A 198 -7.27 4.44 -6.17
CA VAL A 198 -6.39 5.38 -5.50
C VAL A 198 -5.20 4.59 -4.97
N THR A 199 -4.06 4.71 -5.64
CA THR A 199 -2.83 4.04 -5.26
C THR A 199 -1.74 5.06 -4.99
N LEU A 200 -0.87 4.76 -4.04
CA LEU A 200 0.11 5.69 -3.51
C LEU A 200 1.45 4.99 -3.31
N VAL A 201 2.53 5.68 -3.65
CA VAL A 201 3.89 5.24 -3.36
C VAL A 201 4.55 6.24 -2.45
N THR A 202 5.18 5.76 -1.39
CA THR A 202 5.96 6.59 -0.46
C THR A 202 7.41 6.16 -0.43
N LEU A 203 8.31 7.12 -0.40
CA LEU A 203 9.75 6.90 -0.30
C LEU A 203 10.30 7.45 1.01
N GLY A 204 11.20 6.69 1.63
CA GLY A 204 11.97 7.11 2.77
C GLY A 204 13.46 6.84 2.59
N ILE A 205 14.27 7.43 3.44
CA ILE A 205 15.70 7.18 3.50
C ILE A 205 16.11 6.62 4.86
N VAL A 206 16.97 5.65 4.83
CA VAL A 206 17.55 5.04 6.03
C VAL A 206 18.96 4.53 5.74
N LYS A 207 19.83 4.54 6.74
CA LYS A 207 21.09 3.81 6.67
C LYS A 207 20.82 2.35 7.03
N GLU A 208 21.38 1.39 6.28
CA GLU A 208 21.10 -0.03 6.46
C GLU A 208 21.20 -0.49 7.93
N GLU A 209 22.22 -0.07 8.64
CA GLU A 209 22.44 -0.42 10.06
C GLU A 209 21.47 0.26 11.04
N HIS A 210 20.56 1.13 10.56
CA HIS A 210 19.58 1.85 11.36
C HIS A 210 18.14 1.44 11.04
N ILE A 211 17.94 0.41 10.22
CA ILE A 211 16.62 -0.14 9.95
C ILE A 211 16.03 -0.67 11.25
N ILE A 212 14.82 -0.24 11.55
CA ILE A 212 13.98 -0.82 12.61
C ILE A 212 13.03 -1.79 11.92
N HIS A 213 12.95 -3.00 12.45
CA HIS A 213 12.11 -4.04 11.85
C HIS A 213 10.69 -4.04 12.41
N SER A 214 9.72 -4.43 11.60
CA SER A 214 8.32 -4.61 12.00
C SER A 214 8.06 -5.98 12.65
N TYR A 215 9.02 -6.47 13.42
CA TYR A 215 8.92 -7.72 14.19
C TYR A 215 9.70 -7.66 15.50
N ALA A 216 9.33 -8.53 16.44
CA ALA A 216 10.01 -8.65 17.73
C ALA A 216 11.47 -9.12 17.54
N PRO A 217 12.45 -8.48 18.20
CA PRO A 217 13.85 -8.88 18.10
C PRO A 217 14.11 -10.23 18.76
N LYS A 218 15.32 -10.77 18.55
CA LYS A 218 15.73 -12.01 19.20
C LYS A 218 15.73 -11.85 20.73
N ASN A 219 15.28 -12.87 21.44
CA ASN A 219 15.17 -12.91 22.90
C ASN A 219 14.17 -11.89 23.48
N ALA A 220 13.08 -11.61 22.74
CA ALA A 220 12.06 -10.64 23.13
C ALA A 220 11.02 -11.18 24.12
N ASP A 221 11.15 -12.40 24.64
CA ASP A 221 10.21 -12.90 25.65
C ASP A 221 10.10 -11.95 26.85
N GLY A 222 8.87 -11.54 27.18
CA GLY A 222 8.60 -10.57 28.22
C GLY A 222 8.76 -9.10 27.81
N TYR A 223 9.16 -8.79 26.59
CA TYR A 223 9.20 -7.40 26.08
C TYR A 223 7.81 -6.79 26.06
N ASP A 224 7.76 -5.49 26.32
CA ASP A 224 6.51 -4.75 26.36
C ASP A 224 6.01 -4.38 24.98
N LEU A 225 4.68 -4.42 24.79
CA LEU A 225 3.96 -3.84 23.65
C LEU A 225 3.44 -2.46 24.05
N ILE A 226 3.89 -1.41 23.39
CA ILE A 226 3.55 -0.03 23.68
C ILE A 226 2.75 0.53 22.50
N LEU A 227 1.45 0.79 22.71
CA LEU A 227 0.59 1.48 21.76
C LEU A 227 0.80 2.98 21.89
N ILE A 228 0.97 3.68 20.75
CA ILE A 228 1.08 5.14 20.71
C ILE A 228 0.14 5.72 19.65
N GLY A 229 -0.32 6.95 19.90
CA GLY A 229 -1.09 7.74 18.93
C GLY A 229 -2.51 8.04 19.34
N LYS A 230 -3.39 8.14 18.36
CA LYS A 230 -4.82 8.49 18.50
C LYS A 230 -5.54 7.52 19.44
N PRO A 231 -6.46 7.99 20.30
CA PRO A 231 -7.28 7.10 21.11
C PRO A 231 -8.19 6.25 20.20
N THR A 232 -8.36 4.98 20.56
CA THR A 232 -9.21 4.06 19.80
C THR A 232 -10.65 4.55 19.76
N ASP A 233 -11.22 4.58 18.57
CA ASP A 233 -12.61 4.90 18.29
C ASP A 233 -13.24 3.80 17.41
N ASN A 234 -14.45 4.02 16.91
CA ASN A 234 -15.13 3.07 16.01
C ASN A 234 -14.91 3.36 14.53
N SER A 235 -14.11 4.35 14.17
CA SER A 235 -13.78 4.61 12.76
C SER A 235 -12.93 3.49 12.17
N GLY A 236 -13.19 3.14 10.92
CA GLY A 236 -12.47 2.05 10.26
C GLY A 236 -12.76 0.64 10.81
N PHE A 237 -13.73 0.46 11.71
CA PHE A 237 -14.06 -0.89 12.18
C PHE A 237 -14.62 -1.75 11.04
N GLY A 238 -13.92 -2.84 10.73
CA GLY A 238 -14.23 -3.72 9.61
C GLY A 238 -13.77 -3.22 8.24
N GLY A 239 -12.88 -2.22 8.16
CA GLY A 239 -12.36 -1.65 6.90
C GLY A 239 -11.72 -2.70 5.99
N ALA A 240 -10.85 -3.55 6.49
CA ALA A 240 -10.23 -4.64 5.72
C ALA A 240 -11.26 -5.66 5.21
N SER A 241 -12.28 -5.97 6.01
CA SER A 241 -13.39 -6.83 5.57
C SER A 241 -14.23 -6.16 4.50
N PHE A 242 -14.52 -4.87 4.65
CA PHE A 242 -15.22 -4.05 3.66
C PHE A 242 -14.44 -3.97 2.33
N ALA A 243 -13.14 -3.77 2.38
CA ALA A 243 -12.27 -3.78 1.20
C ALA A 243 -12.19 -5.15 0.49
N SER A 244 -12.71 -6.21 1.10
CA SER A 244 -12.79 -7.56 0.54
C SER A 244 -14.21 -7.96 0.12
N LEU A 245 -15.10 -7.00 -0.12
CA LEU A 245 -16.47 -7.20 -0.59
C LEU A 245 -16.76 -6.37 -1.84
N GLU A 246 -17.70 -6.83 -2.66
CA GLU A 246 -18.20 -6.05 -3.80
C GLU A 246 -18.91 -4.77 -3.31
N LEU A 247 -18.76 -3.65 -4.05
CA LEU A 247 -19.38 -2.38 -3.73
C LEU A 247 -20.89 -2.40 -4.03
N GLU A 248 -21.71 -2.28 -2.99
CA GLU A 248 -23.16 -2.19 -3.07
C GLU A 248 -23.63 -0.76 -2.75
N GLU A 249 -24.28 -0.11 -3.71
CA GLU A 249 -24.75 1.28 -3.58
C GLU A 249 -25.75 1.47 -2.45
N ASP A 250 -26.61 0.45 -2.21
CA ASP A 250 -27.64 0.47 -1.17
C ASP A 250 -27.07 0.42 0.26
N LYS A 251 -25.81 -0.02 0.42
CA LYS A 251 -25.10 -0.09 1.71
C LYS A 251 -24.13 1.07 1.94
N LYS A 252 -24.10 2.06 1.05
CA LYS A 252 -23.14 3.18 1.08
C LYS A 252 -23.14 3.91 2.42
N GLU A 253 -24.32 4.23 2.97
CA GLU A 253 -24.41 4.93 4.27
C GLU A 253 -23.89 4.05 5.44
N GLN A 254 -24.17 2.75 5.41
CA GLN A 254 -23.66 1.80 6.41
C GLN A 254 -22.13 1.66 6.32
N ASN A 255 -21.58 1.66 5.12
CA ASN A 255 -20.16 1.47 4.86
C ASN A 255 -19.32 2.70 5.17
N LYS A 256 -19.90 3.89 5.35
CA LYS A 256 -19.15 5.09 5.78
C LYS A 256 -18.44 4.89 7.11
N GLY A 257 -19.00 4.13 8.04
CA GLY A 257 -18.37 3.81 9.32
C GLY A 257 -17.13 2.92 9.21
N ALA A 258 -16.96 2.21 8.08
CA ALA A 258 -15.75 1.42 7.80
C ALA A 258 -14.61 2.27 7.23
N VAL A 259 -14.84 3.54 6.93
CA VAL A 259 -13.78 4.48 6.51
C VAL A 259 -13.18 5.15 7.74
N GLN A 260 -11.88 5.25 7.76
CA GLN A 260 -11.13 5.85 8.85
C GLN A 260 -11.25 7.39 8.84
N GLU A 261 -11.06 8.01 10.00
CA GLU A 261 -11.01 9.46 10.16
C GLU A 261 -9.55 9.94 10.25
N PRO A 262 -8.99 10.56 9.21
CA PRO A 262 -7.58 10.96 9.15
C PRO A 262 -7.31 12.25 9.94
N ASN A 263 -6.15 12.32 10.62
CA ASN A 263 -5.67 13.50 11.34
C ASN A 263 -4.20 13.80 10.96
N ALA A 264 -4.00 14.57 9.90
CA ALA A 264 -2.67 14.92 9.40
C ALA A 264 -1.81 15.70 10.40
N PHE A 265 -2.43 16.52 11.27
CA PHE A 265 -1.71 17.27 12.29
C PHE A 265 -1.11 16.34 13.34
N LEU A 266 -1.89 15.39 13.84
CA LEU A 266 -1.41 14.38 14.78
C LEU A 266 -0.32 13.51 14.14
N GLU A 267 -0.52 13.06 12.90
CA GLU A 267 0.47 12.27 12.18
C GLU A 267 1.81 13.02 12.02
N ARG A 268 1.77 14.30 11.65
CA ARG A 268 2.98 15.15 11.59
C ARG A 268 3.72 15.19 12.93
N HIS A 269 2.99 15.25 14.04
CA HIS A 269 3.55 15.25 15.37
C HIS A 269 4.17 13.89 15.72
N LEU A 270 3.50 12.80 15.37
CA LEU A 270 4.01 11.43 15.55
C LEU A 270 5.26 11.17 14.71
N LEU A 271 5.30 11.60 13.45
CA LEU A 271 6.50 11.53 12.61
C LEU A 271 7.69 12.22 13.30
N LYS A 272 7.51 13.48 13.70
CA LYS A 272 8.58 14.27 14.33
C LYS A 272 9.08 13.65 15.63
N SER A 273 8.16 13.22 16.49
CA SER A 273 8.53 12.59 17.77
C SER A 273 9.22 11.25 17.57
N SER A 274 8.74 10.43 16.62
CA SER A 274 9.34 9.13 16.35
C SER A 274 10.74 9.24 15.73
N TYR A 275 10.97 10.17 14.79
CA TYR A 275 12.32 10.41 14.26
C TYR A 275 13.32 10.79 15.37
N ALA A 276 12.91 11.64 16.33
CA ALA A 276 13.75 11.98 17.46
C ALA A 276 14.01 10.77 18.36
N LEU A 277 13.04 9.89 18.55
CA LEU A 277 13.21 8.67 19.34
C LEU A 277 14.13 7.66 18.60
N PHE A 278 14.04 7.53 17.29
CA PHE A 278 14.93 6.68 16.50
C PHE A 278 16.40 7.09 16.70
N GLU A 279 16.69 8.40 16.69
CA GLU A 279 18.03 8.90 16.95
C GLU A 279 18.49 8.62 18.40
N GLU A 280 17.60 8.72 19.39
CA GLU A 280 17.94 8.35 20.76
C GLU A 280 18.24 6.85 20.90
N ILE A 281 17.40 5.97 20.34
CA ILE A 281 17.59 4.50 20.36
C ILE A 281 18.89 4.12 19.64
N LYS A 282 19.17 4.74 18.49
CA LYS A 282 20.42 4.60 17.76
C LYS A 282 21.63 4.98 18.60
N ASN A 283 21.60 6.14 19.27
CA ASN A 283 22.71 6.61 20.10
C ASN A 283 22.92 5.72 21.35
N MET A 284 21.89 5.00 21.78
CA MET A 284 21.98 3.97 22.82
C MET A 284 22.51 2.62 22.31
N GLY A 285 22.65 2.43 21.00
CA GLY A 285 23.02 1.15 20.39
C GLY A 285 21.96 0.07 20.52
N LEU A 286 20.66 0.43 20.49
CA LEU A 286 19.54 -0.46 20.77
C LEU A 286 18.62 -0.68 19.56
N ILE A 287 19.02 -0.30 18.35
CA ILE A 287 18.21 -0.49 17.13
C ILE A 287 17.79 -1.96 16.96
N ASP A 288 18.70 -2.89 17.17
CA ASP A 288 18.47 -4.33 17.07
C ASP A 288 17.72 -4.95 18.26
N LYS A 289 17.31 -4.13 19.24
CA LYS A 289 16.58 -4.55 20.45
C LYS A 289 15.12 -4.10 20.47
N VAL A 290 14.67 -3.40 19.46
CA VAL A 290 13.28 -2.91 19.38
C VAL A 290 12.64 -3.39 18.09
N GLY A 291 11.30 -3.41 18.07
CA GLY A 291 10.48 -3.56 16.87
C GLY A 291 9.46 -2.43 16.82
N PHE A 292 9.05 -2.04 15.60
CA PHE A 292 8.12 -0.93 15.43
C PHE A 292 7.21 -1.19 14.22
N LYS A 293 5.92 -1.01 14.39
CA LYS A 293 4.91 -1.25 13.35
C LYS A 293 3.77 -0.26 13.46
N ASP A 294 3.16 0.10 12.34
CA ASP A 294 1.92 0.87 12.31
C ASP A 294 0.69 0.00 12.66
N LEU A 295 -0.43 0.63 12.92
CA LEU A 295 -1.73 0.00 13.05
C LEU A 295 -2.59 0.35 11.83
N GLY A 296 -2.50 -0.47 10.80
CA GLY A 296 -3.37 -0.42 9.63
C GLY A 296 -4.58 -1.33 9.80
N ALA A 297 -4.81 -2.19 8.81
CA ALA A 297 -5.87 -3.19 8.79
C ALA A 297 -5.85 -4.08 10.04
N GLY A 298 -7.01 -4.24 10.70
CA GLY A 298 -7.14 -5.06 11.91
C GLY A 298 -6.59 -4.42 13.20
N GLY A 299 -6.10 -3.21 13.16
CA GLY A 299 -5.76 -2.37 14.31
C GLY A 299 -4.82 -3.01 15.32
N VAL A 300 -5.19 -2.98 16.63
CA VAL A 300 -4.38 -3.52 17.73
C VAL A 300 -4.11 -5.01 17.55
N ALA A 301 -5.09 -5.77 17.04
CA ALA A 301 -4.92 -7.21 16.82
C ALA A 301 -3.80 -7.50 15.82
N CYS A 302 -3.87 -6.88 14.64
CA CYS A 302 -2.90 -7.09 13.57
C CYS A 302 -1.48 -6.75 14.06
N ALA A 303 -1.26 -5.52 14.52
CA ALA A 303 0.07 -5.10 14.94
C ALA A 303 0.64 -5.97 16.08
N SER A 304 -0.17 -6.30 17.10
CA SER A 304 0.31 -7.07 18.25
C SER A 304 0.63 -8.53 17.94
N VAL A 305 -0.11 -9.15 17.00
CA VAL A 305 0.15 -10.55 16.63
C VAL A 305 1.27 -10.67 15.60
N GLU A 306 1.33 -9.76 14.62
CA GLU A 306 2.34 -9.81 13.56
C GLU A 306 3.74 -9.47 14.08
N LEU A 307 3.86 -8.42 14.92
CA LEU A 307 5.12 -8.10 15.61
C LEU A 307 5.71 -9.31 16.35
N ALA A 308 4.86 -10.16 16.92
CA ALA A 308 5.30 -11.34 17.65
C ALA A 308 5.56 -12.53 16.72
N GLU A 309 4.59 -12.88 15.87
CA GLU A 309 4.59 -14.15 15.11
C GLU A 309 5.70 -14.21 14.06
N THR A 310 6.02 -13.10 13.39
CA THR A 310 7.10 -13.02 12.39
C THR A 310 8.44 -13.53 12.93
N SER A 311 8.67 -13.42 14.24
CA SER A 311 9.86 -13.95 14.92
C SER A 311 9.59 -15.25 15.68
N GLY A 312 8.43 -15.88 15.52
CA GLY A 312 8.06 -17.14 16.16
C GLY A 312 7.59 -17.00 17.61
N TYR A 313 7.21 -15.77 18.02
CA TYR A 313 6.63 -15.50 19.33
C TYR A 313 5.11 -15.46 19.28
N GLY A 314 4.49 -15.39 20.45
CA GLY A 314 3.12 -14.97 20.66
C GLY A 314 3.08 -13.65 21.41
N SER A 315 1.89 -13.18 21.73
CA SER A 315 1.71 -11.96 22.52
C SER A 315 0.50 -12.05 23.43
N GLU A 316 0.53 -11.27 24.50
CA GLU A 316 -0.56 -11.14 25.48
C GLU A 316 -0.93 -9.67 25.59
N VAL A 317 -2.22 -9.35 25.36
CA VAL A 317 -2.75 -7.99 25.26
C VAL A 317 -3.87 -7.79 26.28
N TRP A 318 -3.87 -6.64 26.95
CA TRP A 318 -4.94 -6.21 27.89
C TRP A 318 -5.68 -5.02 27.28
N LEU A 319 -6.89 -5.23 26.77
CA LEU A 319 -7.67 -4.16 26.13
C LEU A 319 -8.10 -3.07 27.13
N ASP A 320 -8.20 -3.39 28.41
CA ASP A 320 -8.44 -2.41 29.47
C ASP A 320 -7.33 -1.33 29.58
N LYS A 321 -6.17 -1.55 28.98
CA LYS A 321 -5.04 -0.61 28.93
C LYS A 321 -4.93 0.16 27.62
N VAL A 322 -5.75 -0.18 26.63
CA VAL A 322 -5.83 0.54 25.34
C VAL A 322 -6.56 1.86 25.58
N HIS A 323 -5.90 2.98 25.26
CA HIS A 323 -6.53 4.29 25.37
C HIS A 323 -7.63 4.45 24.32
N THR A 324 -8.74 5.06 24.74
CA THR A 324 -9.95 5.20 23.94
C THR A 324 -10.52 6.61 23.98
N GLY A 325 -11.06 7.07 22.86
CA GLY A 325 -11.80 8.32 22.73
C GLY A 325 -13.30 8.17 22.97
N MET A 326 -13.79 6.93 23.10
CA MET A 326 -15.22 6.64 23.23
C MET A 326 -15.48 5.64 24.37
N ASN A 327 -16.52 5.89 25.15
CA ASN A 327 -16.94 4.99 26.20
C ASN A 327 -17.90 3.92 25.66
N GLY A 328 -17.84 2.70 26.21
CA GLY A 328 -18.79 1.63 25.94
C GLY A 328 -18.62 0.93 24.60
N LEU A 329 -17.46 1.03 23.99
CA LEU A 329 -17.12 0.26 22.78
C LEU A 329 -17.12 -1.24 23.10
N HIS A 330 -17.53 -2.06 22.12
CA HIS A 330 -17.40 -3.51 22.22
C HIS A 330 -15.93 -3.94 22.18
N SER A 331 -15.59 -5.05 22.85
CA SER A 331 -14.21 -5.57 22.89
C SER A 331 -13.59 -5.79 21.49
N SER A 332 -14.39 -6.22 20.52
CA SER A 332 -13.94 -6.38 19.13
C SER A 332 -13.54 -5.06 18.47
N VAL A 333 -14.17 -3.93 18.86
CA VAL A 333 -13.81 -2.60 18.34
C VAL A 333 -12.48 -2.16 18.94
N TYR A 334 -12.27 -2.30 20.26
CA TYR A 334 -10.96 -2.06 20.86
C TYR A 334 -9.84 -2.84 20.20
N LEU A 335 -10.13 -4.10 19.85
CA LEU A 335 -9.17 -5.03 19.30
C LEU A 335 -8.88 -4.76 17.81
N CYS A 336 -9.90 -4.52 17.00
CA CYS A 336 -9.82 -4.59 15.56
C CYS A 336 -10.18 -3.28 14.81
N SER A 337 -10.51 -2.18 15.51
CA SER A 337 -10.73 -0.90 14.85
C SER A 337 -9.45 -0.40 14.19
N GLU A 338 -9.59 0.11 12.98
CA GLU A 338 -8.49 0.63 12.16
C GLU A 338 -8.30 2.15 12.37
N THR A 339 -8.56 2.64 13.61
CA THR A 339 -8.28 4.02 13.99
C THR A 339 -6.88 4.41 13.54
N GLN A 340 -6.76 5.49 12.76
CA GLN A 340 -5.52 5.92 12.13
C GLN A 340 -4.55 6.58 13.11
N GLU A 341 -3.38 6.99 12.66
CA GLU A 341 -2.34 7.68 13.44
C GLU A 341 -1.96 6.92 14.70
N ARG A 342 -1.72 5.60 14.56
CA ARG A 342 -1.28 4.73 15.65
C ARG A 342 -0.10 3.87 15.24
N PHE A 343 0.77 3.61 16.22
CA PHE A 343 1.93 2.72 16.09
C PHE A 343 2.09 1.84 17.32
N MET A 344 2.86 0.76 17.18
CA MET A 344 3.18 -0.15 18.26
C MET A 344 4.68 -0.44 18.32
N TRP A 345 5.28 -0.21 19.49
CA TRP A 345 6.63 -0.65 19.79
C TRP A 345 6.64 -2.01 20.45
N VAL A 346 7.65 -2.81 20.10
CA VAL A 346 8.17 -3.90 20.93
C VAL A 346 9.44 -3.38 21.58
N SER A 347 9.50 -3.39 22.90
CA SER A 347 10.57 -2.75 23.67
C SER A 347 11.02 -3.61 24.85
N PRO A 348 12.34 -3.71 25.12
CA PRO A 348 12.82 -4.29 26.36
C PRO A 348 12.34 -3.44 27.55
N PRO A 349 11.95 -4.08 28.68
CA PRO A 349 11.37 -3.37 29.84
C PRO A 349 12.21 -2.21 30.37
N GLU A 350 13.53 -2.27 30.21
CA GLU A 350 14.48 -1.28 30.71
C GLU A 350 14.33 0.09 30.06
N ILE A 351 13.83 0.14 28.80
CA ILE A 351 13.62 1.41 28.08
C ILE A 351 12.14 1.75 27.87
N THR A 352 11.21 0.88 28.27
CA THR A 352 9.77 1.09 28.12
C THR A 352 9.32 2.44 28.68
N LYS A 353 9.74 2.75 29.93
CA LYS A 353 9.42 4.04 30.55
C LYS A 353 9.96 5.23 29.73
N LYS A 354 11.16 5.10 29.18
CA LYS A 354 11.75 6.16 28.36
C LYS A 354 10.93 6.40 27.09
N ILE A 355 10.46 5.34 26.43
CA ILE A 355 9.60 5.45 25.23
C ILE A 355 8.28 6.13 25.58
N VAL A 356 7.62 5.69 26.65
CA VAL A 356 6.34 6.28 27.11
C VAL A 356 6.51 7.76 27.49
N ASP A 357 7.53 8.10 28.27
CA ASP A 357 7.82 9.48 28.68
C ASP A 357 8.19 10.37 27.49
N HIS A 358 8.86 9.80 26.47
CA HIS A 358 9.21 10.51 25.24
C HIS A 358 7.96 11.06 24.53
N TYR A 359 6.94 10.23 24.32
CA TYR A 359 5.71 10.66 23.67
C TYR A 359 4.83 11.50 24.61
N ASN A 360 4.60 11.03 25.84
CA ASN A 360 3.63 11.64 26.74
C ASN A 360 4.12 12.92 27.42
N ILE A 361 5.43 13.02 27.71
CA ILE A 361 6.01 14.14 28.46
C ILE A 361 6.85 15.03 27.55
N LYS A 362 7.88 14.46 26.89
CA LYS A 362 8.82 15.27 26.10
C LYS A 362 8.14 15.89 24.86
N TYR A 363 7.29 15.13 24.18
CA TYR A 363 6.53 15.59 23.02
C TYR A 363 5.08 15.96 23.36
N ASN A 364 4.68 15.77 24.61
CA ASN A 364 3.40 16.21 25.18
C ASN A 364 2.19 15.77 24.33
N LEU A 365 2.19 14.52 23.85
CA LEU A 365 1.19 13.98 22.94
C LEU A 365 -0.27 14.17 23.42
N PRO A 366 -0.58 14.04 24.74
CA PRO A 366 -1.94 14.27 25.24
C PRO A 366 -2.47 15.70 25.01
N GLU A 367 -1.60 16.71 24.91
CA GLU A 367 -2.00 18.10 24.62
C GLU A 367 -2.08 18.39 23.12
N VAL A 368 -1.51 17.52 22.27
CA VAL A 368 -1.54 17.65 20.82
C VAL A 368 -2.90 17.23 20.26
N SER A 369 -3.44 16.14 20.81
CA SER A 369 -4.75 15.62 20.43
C SER A 369 -5.39 14.95 21.66
N ASP A 370 -6.64 15.29 21.95
CA ASP A 370 -7.37 14.80 23.10
C ASP A 370 -7.38 13.26 23.15
N GLY A 371 -6.93 12.70 24.27
CA GLY A 371 -6.82 11.27 24.50
C GLY A 371 -5.66 10.56 23.79
N ALA A 372 -4.88 11.25 22.95
CA ALA A 372 -3.70 10.66 22.32
C ALA A 372 -2.58 10.47 23.34
N MET A 373 -1.96 9.29 23.34
CA MET A 373 -0.90 8.97 24.32
C MET A 373 -0.09 7.74 23.91
N ALA A 374 0.93 7.44 24.68
CA ALA A 374 1.64 6.16 24.70
C ALA A 374 1.24 5.35 25.93
N SER A 375 0.88 4.09 25.76
CA SER A 375 0.47 3.18 26.84
C SER A 375 1.00 1.76 26.63
N VAL A 376 1.44 1.12 27.71
CA VAL A 376 1.83 -0.29 27.69
C VAL A 376 0.58 -1.15 27.73
N ILE A 377 0.30 -1.86 26.65
CA ILE A 377 -0.93 -2.64 26.51
C ILE A 377 -0.73 -4.16 26.54
N GLY A 378 0.51 -4.63 26.40
CA GLY A 378 0.78 -6.05 26.26
C GLY A 378 2.22 -6.44 26.46
N LYS A 379 2.50 -7.72 26.20
CA LYS A 379 3.84 -8.32 26.25
C LYS A 379 4.03 -9.38 25.19
N ILE A 380 5.27 -9.56 24.74
CA ILE A 380 5.70 -10.68 23.91
C ILE A 380 5.81 -11.96 24.78
N ARG A 381 5.46 -13.11 24.19
CA ARG A 381 5.44 -14.44 24.80
C ARG A 381 6.21 -15.45 23.98
N SER A 382 7.00 -16.29 24.60
CA SER A 382 7.78 -17.34 23.92
C SER A 382 6.97 -18.58 23.52
N ASP A 383 5.72 -18.72 24.00
CA ASP A 383 4.89 -19.93 23.78
C ASP A 383 4.08 -19.93 22.45
N GLY A 384 4.19 -18.88 21.66
CA GLY A 384 3.49 -18.75 20.37
C GLY A 384 1.97 -18.57 20.48
N GLN A 385 1.43 -18.29 21.69
CA GLN A 385 0.01 -18.03 21.89
C GLN A 385 -0.31 -16.54 21.75
N TYR A 386 -1.44 -16.23 21.12
CA TYR A 386 -2.05 -14.92 21.10
C TYR A 386 -3.21 -14.89 22.09
N ILE A 387 -3.05 -14.15 23.17
CA ILE A 387 -4.01 -14.08 24.28
C ILE A 387 -4.47 -12.63 24.44
N VAL A 388 -5.79 -12.40 24.43
CA VAL A 388 -6.36 -11.09 24.67
C VAL A 388 -7.31 -11.12 25.86
N HIS A 389 -7.10 -10.18 26.78
CA HIS A 389 -7.91 -9.98 27.99
C HIS A 389 -8.77 -8.72 27.87
N TYR A 390 -9.99 -8.81 28.38
CA TYR A 390 -10.89 -7.67 28.57
C TYR A 390 -11.80 -7.88 29.76
N ASN A 391 -11.93 -6.88 30.65
CA ASN A 391 -12.76 -6.94 31.85
C ASN A 391 -12.54 -8.20 32.73
N GLY A 392 -11.27 -8.66 32.81
CA GLY A 392 -10.93 -9.84 33.60
C GLY A 392 -11.21 -11.19 32.95
N GLU A 393 -11.75 -11.21 31.73
CA GLU A 393 -11.96 -12.41 30.92
C GLU A 393 -10.90 -12.55 29.83
N VAL A 394 -10.64 -13.79 29.38
CA VAL A 394 -9.90 -14.07 28.14
C VAL A 394 -10.90 -14.08 26.98
N ILE A 395 -10.76 -13.17 26.05
CA ILE A 395 -11.66 -13.06 24.90
C ILE A 395 -11.07 -13.64 23.61
N VAL A 396 -9.73 -13.77 23.52
CA VAL A 396 -9.03 -14.47 22.46
C VAL A 396 -8.00 -15.40 23.08
N ASN A 397 -7.93 -16.63 22.59
CA ASN A 397 -6.88 -17.60 22.92
C ASN A 397 -6.65 -18.50 21.72
N ALA A 398 -5.71 -18.13 20.88
CA ALA A 398 -5.39 -18.81 19.63
C ALA A 398 -3.87 -18.89 19.44
N LYS A 399 -3.39 -19.76 18.56
CA LYS A 399 -1.99 -19.71 18.15
C LYS A 399 -1.75 -18.51 17.24
N ALA A 400 -0.68 -17.76 17.48
CA ALA A 400 -0.33 -16.57 16.71
C ALA A 400 -0.23 -16.86 15.21
N ASP A 401 0.41 -17.98 14.83
CA ASP A 401 0.56 -18.39 13.44
C ASP A 401 -0.76 -18.76 12.75
N GLN A 402 -1.77 -19.21 13.48
CA GLN A 402 -3.10 -19.47 12.93
C GLN A 402 -3.86 -18.17 12.65
N VAL A 403 -3.61 -17.14 13.45
CA VAL A 403 -4.20 -15.82 13.27
C VAL A 403 -3.59 -15.11 12.05
N THR A 404 -2.27 -15.09 11.93
CA THR A 404 -1.56 -14.35 10.87
C THR A 404 -1.58 -15.02 9.51
N LYS A 405 -1.49 -16.37 9.47
CA LYS A 405 -1.47 -17.09 8.19
C LYS A 405 -2.81 -17.11 7.47
N GLY A 406 -3.92 -16.95 8.21
CA GLY A 406 -5.26 -16.91 7.66
C GLY A 406 -5.60 -18.19 6.86
N PHE A 407 -6.36 -17.98 5.78
CA PHE A 407 -6.74 -19.06 4.85
C PHE A 407 -5.86 -19.00 3.60
N LEU A 408 -5.75 -20.11 2.88
CA LEU A 408 -5.06 -20.19 1.60
C LEU A 408 -5.93 -20.95 0.61
N TYR A 409 -6.26 -20.29 -0.51
CA TYR A 409 -7.06 -20.86 -1.59
C TYR A 409 -6.26 -21.03 -2.87
N LYS A 410 -6.47 -22.15 -3.54
CA LYS A 410 -6.08 -22.35 -4.93
C LYS A 410 -7.32 -22.09 -5.79
N ARG A 411 -7.53 -20.83 -6.17
CA ARG A 411 -8.67 -20.47 -6.99
C ARG A 411 -8.50 -21.02 -8.41
N PRO A 412 -9.53 -21.63 -9.00
CA PRO A 412 -9.52 -22.00 -10.40
C PRO A 412 -9.55 -20.73 -11.27
N PHE A 413 -8.96 -20.79 -12.46
CA PHE A 413 -9.00 -19.69 -13.41
C PHE A 413 -9.12 -20.19 -14.85
N THR A 414 -9.90 -19.49 -15.64
CA THR A 414 -10.19 -19.83 -17.05
C THR A 414 -10.14 -18.60 -17.90
N SER A 415 -9.48 -18.71 -19.07
CA SER A 415 -9.31 -17.60 -20.02
C SER A 415 -10.65 -17.03 -20.48
N SER A 416 -10.80 -15.72 -20.35
CA SER A 416 -11.95 -14.95 -20.82
C SER A 416 -11.69 -14.17 -22.11
N LYS A 417 -10.69 -14.57 -22.92
CA LYS A 417 -10.31 -13.81 -24.13
C LYS A 417 -11.50 -13.57 -25.04
N ASN A 418 -11.94 -12.34 -25.08
CA ASN A 418 -12.91 -11.87 -26.07
C ASN A 418 -12.23 -11.76 -27.45
N LYS A 419 -12.85 -12.31 -28.50
CA LYS A 419 -12.43 -12.09 -29.88
C LYS A 419 -12.83 -10.67 -30.29
N ILE A 420 -11.95 -9.71 -30.06
CA ILE A 420 -12.15 -8.34 -30.53
C ILE A 420 -11.78 -8.30 -32.01
N LYS A 421 -12.65 -7.68 -32.82
CA LYS A 421 -12.34 -7.47 -34.25
C LYS A 421 -11.28 -6.39 -34.39
N THR A 422 -10.22 -6.69 -35.12
CA THR A 422 -9.24 -5.69 -35.55
C THR A 422 -9.84 -4.75 -36.57
N SER A 423 -9.55 -3.47 -36.47
CA SER A 423 -9.94 -2.47 -37.47
C SER A 423 -8.69 -1.75 -37.97
N ASP A 424 -8.48 -1.73 -39.27
CA ASP A 424 -7.38 -0.96 -39.84
C ASP A 424 -7.56 0.55 -39.62
N PRO A 425 -6.49 1.28 -39.33
CA PRO A 425 -6.54 2.73 -39.25
C PRO A 425 -6.88 3.30 -40.64
N VAL A 426 -7.69 4.36 -40.65
CA VAL A 426 -7.92 5.13 -41.88
C VAL A 426 -6.76 6.09 -42.08
N GLU A 427 -6.03 5.97 -43.16
CA GLU A 427 -5.02 6.97 -43.53
C GLU A 427 -5.69 8.28 -43.88
N LEU A 428 -5.18 9.38 -43.32
CA LEU A 428 -5.69 10.71 -43.54
C LEU A 428 -4.68 11.55 -44.32
N ASN A 429 -5.19 12.46 -45.16
CA ASN A 429 -4.34 13.41 -45.89
C ASN A 429 -3.75 14.51 -45.01
N ASN A 430 -4.36 14.78 -43.85
CA ASN A 430 -3.93 15.77 -42.88
C ASN A 430 -4.32 15.35 -41.47
N TYR A 431 -3.37 15.38 -40.57
CA TYR A 431 -3.52 14.96 -39.18
C TYR A 431 -3.60 16.14 -38.19
N ASN A 432 -3.72 17.40 -38.63
CA ASN A 432 -3.71 18.55 -37.75
C ASN A 432 -4.87 18.55 -36.76
N ASN A 433 -6.09 18.22 -37.22
CA ASN A 433 -7.25 18.15 -36.33
C ASN A 433 -7.13 16.99 -35.35
N GLU A 434 -6.68 15.82 -35.83
CA GLU A 434 -6.43 14.66 -34.97
C GLU A 434 -5.41 14.96 -33.86
N LEU A 435 -4.36 15.72 -34.19
CA LEU A 435 -3.37 16.13 -33.18
C LEU A 435 -3.99 17.05 -32.13
N ILE A 436 -4.82 18.02 -32.54
CA ILE A 436 -5.53 18.93 -31.63
C ILE A 436 -6.50 18.13 -30.75
N ASP A 437 -7.30 17.26 -31.34
CA ASP A 437 -8.27 16.44 -30.63
C ASP A 437 -7.54 15.52 -29.64
N LEU A 438 -6.41 14.91 -30.04
CA LEU A 438 -5.62 14.05 -29.17
C LEU A 438 -4.99 14.81 -28.00
N LEU A 439 -4.44 16.01 -28.24
CA LEU A 439 -3.89 16.87 -27.18
C LEU A 439 -4.97 17.36 -26.20
N SER A 440 -6.22 17.42 -26.66
CA SER A 440 -7.39 17.81 -25.83
C SER A 440 -8.03 16.63 -25.12
N HIS A 441 -7.62 15.40 -25.45
CA HIS A 441 -8.18 14.17 -24.87
C HIS A 441 -7.86 14.10 -23.37
N GLU A 442 -8.85 13.71 -22.56
CA GLU A 442 -8.76 13.66 -21.07
C GLU A 442 -7.58 12.83 -20.56
N ASN A 443 -7.13 11.81 -21.29
CA ASN A 443 -5.98 10.97 -20.92
C ASN A 443 -4.62 11.47 -21.47
N ILE A 444 -4.59 12.60 -22.20
CA ILE A 444 -3.37 13.20 -22.76
C ILE A 444 -3.17 14.62 -22.23
N ALA A 445 -4.24 15.38 -21.99
CA ALA A 445 -4.20 16.76 -21.54
C ALA A 445 -3.43 16.91 -20.21
N SER A 446 -2.94 18.12 -19.94
CA SER A 446 -2.15 18.45 -18.76
C SER A 446 -2.87 18.12 -17.43
N ARG A 447 -2.14 17.59 -16.48
CA ARG A 447 -2.59 17.34 -15.08
C ARG A 447 -2.24 18.49 -14.13
N LYS A 448 -1.93 19.68 -14.68
CA LYS A 448 -1.49 20.84 -13.89
C LYS A 448 -2.49 21.22 -12.78
N SER A 449 -3.79 21.14 -13.04
CA SER A 449 -4.85 21.39 -12.06
C SER A 449 -4.82 20.44 -10.86
N VAL A 450 -4.19 19.29 -10.98
CA VAL A 450 -4.01 18.30 -9.91
C VAL A 450 -2.70 18.56 -9.17
N PHE A 451 -1.56 18.44 -9.83
CA PHE A 451 -0.27 18.51 -9.16
C PHE A 451 0.09 19.90 -8.61
N ASP A 452 -0.60 20.97 -9.02
CA ASP A 452 -0.44 22.30 -8.41
C ASP A 452 -1.12 22.42 -7.02
N GLN A 453 -1.94 21.44 -6.61
CA GLN A 453 -2.51 21.36 -5.27
C GLN A 453 -1.55 20.75 -4.25
N TYR A 454 -0.51 20.09 -4.71
CA TYR A 454 0.48 19.40 -3.89
C TYR A 454 1.72 20.23 -3.64
N ASP A 455 2.27 20.14 -2.43
CA ASP A 455 3.63 20.59 -2.16
C ASP A 455 4.62 19.71 -2.93
N LYS A 456 5.44 20.35 -3.77
CA LYS A 456 6.41 19.68 -4.65
C LYS A 456 7.85 19.90 -4.24
N GLN A 457 8.13 20.97 -3.50
CA GLN A 457 9.47 21.44 -3.14
C GLN A 457 9.76 21.46 -1.64
N VAL A 458 8.77 21.15 -0.82
CA VAL A 458 8.95 21.03 0.63
C VAL A 458 10.07 20.02 0.93
N GLN A 459 10.91 20.25 1.93
CA GLN A 459 12.19 19.59 2.23
C GLN A 459 13.38 19.96 1.30
N GLY A 460 13.18 20.65 0.16
CA GLY A 460 14.27 21.14 -0.70
C GLY A 460 15.09 20.02 -1.41
N ARG A 461 14.51 18.84 -1.60
CA ARG A 461 15.18 17.68 -2.22
C ARG A 461 14.78 17.45 -3.68
N THR A 462 13.66 18.03 -4.14
CA THR A 462 13.13 17.82 -5.50
C THR A 462 13.95 18.59 -6.53
N ILE A 463 14.37 17.91 -7.59
CA ILE A 463 15.16 18.43 -8.72
C ILE A 463 14.29 18.60 -9.97
N LEU A 464 13.50 17.58 -10.33
CA LEU A 464 12.48 17.65 -11.37
C LEU A 464 11.14 17.32 -10.76
N GLU A 465 10.27 18.31 -10.73
CA GLU A 465 8.92 18.19 -10.19
C GLU A 465 7.91 17.70 -11.23
N ALA A 466 6.73 17.34 -10.79
CA ALA A 466 5.62 16.93 -11.64
C ALA A 466 5.38 17.91 -12.78
N GLY A 467 5.19 17.43 -14.02
CA GLY A 467 4.99 18.20 -15.23
C GLY A 467 6.27 18.73 -15.88
N ARG A 468 7.46 18.41 -15.36
CA ARG A 468 8.75 18.83 -15.93
C ARG A 468 9.49 17.75 -16.70
N ALA A 469 9.17 16.49 -16.45
CA ALA A 469 9.79 15.33 -17.08
C ALA A 469 8.87 14.09 -16.97
N ASP A 470 9.32 12.97 -17.55
CA ASP A 470 8.59 11.70 -17.52
C ASP A 470 8.65 11.00 -16.14
N SER A 471 9.55 11.45 -15.26
CA SER A 471 9.66 11.00 -13.87
C SER A 471 9.99 12.16 -12.93
N GLY A 472 9.50 12.08 -11.70
CA GLY A 472 9.99 12.92 -10.62
C GLY A 472 11.44 12.58 -10.27
N VAL A 473 12.29 13.59 -10.01
CA VAL A 473 13.71 13.38 -9.64
C VAL A 473 14.03 14.11 -8.35
N MET A 474 14.74 13.43 -7.46
CA MET A 474 15.17 13.96 -6.16
C MET A 474 16.66 13.75 -5.91
N ALA A 475 17.21 14.58 -5.04
CA ALA A 475 18.53 14.42 -4.42
C ALA A 475 18.32 14.04 -2.93
N PRO A 476 18.22 12.75 -2.58
CA PRO A 476 17.81 12.33 -1.24
C PRO A 476 18.82 12.74 -0.13
N PHE A 477 20.10 12.90 -0.47
CA PHE A 477 21.19 13.15 0.46
C PHE A 477 21.84 14.52 0.27
N ASN A 478 21.09 15.55 -0.14
CA ASN A 478 21.67 16.84 -0.54
C ASN A 478 22.09 17.76 0.61
N SER A 479 21.85 17.40 1.88
CA SER A 479 22.28 18.22 3.03
C SER A 479 23.70 17.89 3.52
N GLU A 480 24.28 18.78 4.32
CA GLU A 480 25.61 18.59 4.93
C GLU A 480 25.65 17.49 5.99
N ASP A 481 24.49 17.02 6.45
CA ASP A 481 24.39 15.92 7.41
C ASP A 481 24.78 14.57 6.81
N TYR A 482 24.78 14.47 5.47
CA TYR A 482 25.17 13.25 4.75
C TYR A 482 26.64 13.29 4.31
N PRO A 483 27.29 12.10 4.17
CA PRO A 483 28.65 11.99 3.64
C PRO A 483 28.78 12.68 2.27
N ALA A 484 29.86 13.44 2.08
CA ALA A 484 30.03 14.26 0.89
C ALA A 484 29.97 13.48 -0.43
N GLU A 485 30.50 12.24 -0.41
CA GLU A 485 30.58 11.35 -1.57
C GLU A 485 29.23 10.84 -2.09
N ILE A 486 28.18 10.82 -1.23
CA ILE A 486 26.84 10.38 -1.64
C ILE A 486 25.89 11.53 -1.95
N ARG A 487 26.25 12.78 -1.68
CA ARG A 487 25.34 13.95 -1.82
C ARG A 487 24.89 14.21 -3.25
N SER A 488 25.67 13.77 -4.25
CA SER A 488 25.29 13.89 -5.66
C SER A 488 24.37 12.76 -6.14
N THR A 489 24.18 11.71 -5.34
CA THR A 489 23.27 10.62 -5.71
C THR A 489 21.86 11.14 -5.88
N GLY A 490 21.22 10.79 -7.00
CA GLY A 490 19.82 11.09 -7.27
C GLY A 490 18.99 9.82 -7.36
N ILE A 491 17.69 10.01 -7.20
CA ILE A 491 16.66 9.00 -7.48
C ILE A 491 15.62 9.56 -8.44
N ALA A 492 15.00 8.68 -9.22
CA ALA A 492 13.85 8.98 -10.06
C ALA A 492 12.72 8.01 -9.73
N LEU A 493 11.46 8.46 -9.82
CA LEU A 493 10.30 7.62 -9.57
C LEU A 493 9.24 7.87 -10.64
N SER A 494 8.73 6.80 -11.24
CA SER A 494 7.58 6.78 -12.15
C SER A 494 6.60 5.71 -11.73
N THR A 495 5.31 5.95 -11.95
CA THR A 495 4.22 4.99 -11.71
C THR A 495 3.32 4.95 -12.93
N ASP A 496 3.13 3.77 -13.52
CA ASP A 496 2.53 3.63 -14.84
C ASP A 496 1.57 2.44 -14.96
N HIS A 497 0.50 2.62 -15.73
CA HIS A 497 -0.44 1.58 -16.14
C HIS A 497 -1.45 2.12 -17.15
N ASN A 498 -1.71 1.37 -18.22
CA ASN A 498 -2.77 1.65 -19.19
C ASN A 498 -3.92 0.62 -19.07
N PRO A 499 -5.12 1.02 -18.60
CA PRO A 499 -6.25 0.11 -18.40
C PRO A 499 -6.76 -0.51 -19.71
N MET A 500 -6.60 0.18 -20.84
CA MET A 500 -7.01 -0.35 -22.15
C MET A 500 -6.21 -1.59 -22.54
N TYR A 501 -4.94 -1.66 -22.13
CA TYR A 501 -4.13 -2.86 -22.34
C TYR A 501 -4.68 -4.04 -21.53
N GLY A 502 -5.07 -3.81 -20.28
CA GLY A 502 -5.71 -4.81 -19.42
C GLY A 502 -6.99 -5.40 -20.04
N CYS A 503 -7.85 -4.54 -20.60
CA CYS A 503 -9.06 -4.95 -21.29
C CYS A 503 -8.81 -5.83 -22.53
N ILE A 504 -7.64 -5.69 -23.18
CA ILE A 504 -7.27 -6.43 -24.38
C ILE A 504 -6.54 -7.73 -24.04
N ASP A 505 -5.48 -7.62 -23.23
CA ASP A 505 -4.67 -8.77 -22.80
C ASP A 505 -3.94 -8.47 -21.50
N PRO A 506 -4.35 -9.06 -20.36
CA PRO A 506 -3.77 -8.78 -19.04
C PRO A 506 -2.26 -9.10 -18.95
N TYR A 507 -1.78 -10.11 -19.68
CA TYR A 507 -0.36 -10.45 -19.73
C TYR A 507 0.49 -9.30 -20.31
N TRP A 508 0.06 -8.78 -21.47
CA TRP A 508 0.75 -7.65 -22.08
C TRP A 508 0.54 -6.35 -21.33
N ALA A 509 -0.55 -6.20 -20.58
CA ALA A 509 -0.73 -5.06 -19.68
C ALA A 509 0.34 -5.04 -18.58
N GLY A 510 0.60 -6.18 -17.93
CA GLY A 510 1.66 -6.32 -16.95
C GLY A 510 3.06 -6.02 -17.52
N ILE A 511 3.39 -6.56 -18.70
CA ILE A 511 4.66 -6.26 -19.38
C ILE A 511 4.80 -4.76 -19.65
N ASN A 512 3.77 -4.14 -20.26
CA ASN A 512 3.84 -2.73 -20.62
C ASN A 512 3.93 -1.81 -19.41
N ALA A 513 3.27 -2.10 -18.28
CA ALA A 513 3.38 -1.32 -17.06
C ALA A 513 4.83 -1.31 -16.53
N VAL A 514 5.51 -2.47 -16.50
CA VAL A 514 6.92 -2.57 -16.13
C VAL A 514 7.81 -1.78 -17.09
N VAL A 515 7.64 -1.99 -18.40
CA VAL A 515 8.52 -1.38 -19.42
C VAL A 515 8.31 0.14 -19.47
N GLU A 516 7.07 0.61 -19.33
CA GLU A 516 6.74 2.04 -19.34
C GLU A 516 7.35 2.76 -18.14
N SER A 517 7.16 2.25 -16.91
CA SER A 517 7.75 2.83 -15.71
C SER A 517 9.28 2.86 -15.77
N MET A 518 9.93 1.80 -16.25
CA MET A 518 11.38 1.77 -16.46
C MET A 518 11.84 2.76 -17.53
N ARG A 519 11.09 2.92 -18.60
CA ARG A 519 11.38 3.84 -19.71
C ARG A 519 11.29 5.30 -19.27
N ASN A 520 10.28 5.64 -18.48
CA ASN A 520 10.09 6.98 -17.93
C ASN A 520 11.22 7.36 -16.99
N VAL A 521 11.66 6.44 -16.14
CA VAL A 521 12.84 6.61 -15.29
C VAL A 521 14.13 6.79 -16.15
N ALA A 522 14.28 6.00 -17.22
CA ALA A 522 15.43 6.12 -18.10
C ALA A 522 15.43 7.45 -18.88
N ALA A 523 14.26 8.00 -19.22
CA ALA A 523 14.12 9.26 -19.95
C ALA A 523 14.69 10.46 -19.19
N VAL A 524 14.70 10.43 -17.86
CA VAL A 524 15.32 11.47 -17.03
C VAL A 524 16.81 11.23 -16.73
N GLY A 525 17.41 10.18 -17.32
CA GLY A 525 18.82 9.82 -17.17
C GLY A 525 19.11 8.86 -16.01
N ALA A 526 18.10 8.38 -15.32
CA ALA A 526 18.25 7.39 -14.26
C ALA A 526 18.36 5.95 -14.82
N THR A 527 18.93 5.06 -14.04
CA THR A 527 18.96 3.63 -14.35
C THR A 527 17.91 2.92 -13.50
N PRO A 528 16.96 2.16 -14.09
CA PRO A 528 16.01 1.34 -13.34
C PRO A 528 16.72 0.48 -12.29
N HIS A 529 16.22 0.43 -11.07
CA HIS A 529 16.91 -0.17 -9.94
C HIS A 529 16.04 -1.13 -9.11
N ALA A 530 14.82 -0.76 -8.83
CA ALA A 530 13.84 -1.60 -8.15
C ALA A 530 12.42 -1.22 -8.57
N LEU A 531 11.49 -2.15 -8.39
CA LEU A 531 10.08 -1.97 -8.69
C LEU A 531 9.21 -2.19 -7.46
N THR A 532 8.01 -1.62 -7.50
CA THR A 532 6.87 -2.01 -6.67
C THR A 532 5.63 -2.14 -7.54
N ASP A 533 4.63 -2.86 -7.05
CA ASP A 533 3.36 -3.01 -7.77
C ASP A 533 2.15 -2.74 -6.86
N CYS A 534 1.03 -2.40 -7.49
CA CYS A 534 -0.29 -2.39 -6.87
C CYS A 534 -1.28 -3.05 -7.83
N LEU A 535 -1.71 -4.24 -7.49
CA LEU A 535 -2.46 -5.15 -8.35
C LEU A 535 -3.95 -5.06 -8.05
N CYS A 536 -4.69 -4.25 -8.84
CA CYS A 536 -6.12 -4.02 -8.64
C CYS A 536 -6.97 -4.81 -9.64
N PHE A 537 -7.82 -5.71 -9.14
CA PHE A 537 -8.64 -6.63 -9.93
C PHE A 537 -10.04 -6.82 -9.33
N GLY A 538 -10.94 -7.43 -10.10
CA GLY A 538 -12.28 -7.80 -9.67
C GLY A 538 -12.28 -8.95 -8.65
N ASN A 539 -13.43 -9.62 -8.50
CA ASN A 539 -13.62 -10.69 -7.53
C ASN A 539 -12.83 -11.97 -7.90
N PRO A 540 -11.85 -12.41 -7.08
CA PRO A 540 -10.99 -13.57 -7.38
C PRO A 540 -11.74 -14.91 -7.32
N GLU A 541 -12.99 -14.94 -6.87
CA GLU A 541 -13.84 -16.12 -6.89
C GLU A 541 -14.43 -16.39 -8.28
N LYS A 542 -14.38 -15.39 -9.18
CA LYS A 542 -14.76 -15.51 -10.58
C LYS A 542 -13.54 -15.96 -11.39
N GLU A 543 -13.62 -17.13 -12.01
CA GLU A 543 -12.49 -17.74 -12.74
C GLU A 543 -11.87 -16.80 -13.80
N SER A 544 -12.69 -15.99 -14.47
CA SER A 544 -12.21 -15.01 -15.45
C SER A 544 -11.40 -13.88 -14.80
N GLN A 545 -11.83 -13.39 -13.65
CA GLN A 545 -11.15 -12.33 -12.90
C GLN A 545 -9.83 -12.84 -12.31
N MET A 546 -9.86 -14.06 -11.78
CA MET A 546 -8.64 -14.71 -11.30
C MET A 546 -7.64 -14.97 -12.46
N TRP A 547 -8.11 -15.31 -13.65
CA TRP A 547 -7.26 -15.44 -14.84
C TRP A 547 -6.59 -14.11 -15.22
N GLU A 548 -7.32 -13.00 -15.17
CA GLU A 548 -6.78 -11.67 -15.46
C GLU A 548 -5.64 -11.31 -14.51
N PHE A 549 -5.81 -11.60 -13.23
CA PHE A 549 -4.77 -11.42 -12.20
C PHE A 549 -3.54 -12.29 -12.49
N VAL A 550 -3.74 -13.60 -12.70
CA VAL A 550 -2.64 -14.56 -12.93
C VAL A 550 -1.82 -14.19 -14.17
N GLU A 551 -2.48 -13.80 -15.26
CA GLU A 551 -1.80 -13.39 -16.49
C GLU A 551 -1.04 -12.07 -16.32
N SER A 552 -1.60 -11.11 -15.59
CA SER A 552 -0.91 -9.85 -15.28
C SER A 552 0.35 -10.10 -14.44
N VAL A 553 0.26 -10.90 -13.39
CA VAL A 553 1.42 -11.31 -12.55
C VAL A 553 2.48 -12.01 -13.39
N ARG A 554 2.08 -12.92 -14.29
CA ARG A 554 3.00 -13.60 -15.21
C ARG A 554 3.69 -12.60 -16.14
N GLY A 555 2.95 -11.64 -16.70
CA GLY A 555 3.51 -10.58 -17.55
C GLY A 555 4.54 -9.72 -16.83
N ILE A 556 4.23 -9.27 -15.61
CA ILE A 556 5.17 -8.52 -14.76
C ILE A 556 6.43 -9.34 -14.48
N SER A 557 6.27 -10.60 -14.05
CA SER A 557 7.39 -11.50 -13.76
C SER A 557 8.29 -11.70 -14.98
N ASP A 558 7.70 -11.96 -16.15
CA ASP A 558 8.46 -12.16 -17.39
C ASP A 558 9.23 -10.91 -17.82
N ALA A 559 8.63 -9.72 -17.68
CA ALA A 559 9.30 -8.44 -17.95
C ALA A 559 10.46 -8.19 -17.00
N CYS A 560 10.28 -8.41 -15.70
CA CYS A 560 11.34 -8.27 -14.69
C CYS A 560 12.52 -9.22 -14.98
N ASN A 561 12.23 -10.46 -15.36
CA ASN A 561 13.26 -11.44 -15.70
C ASN A 561 13.99 -11.11 -17.02
N ALA A 562 13.32 -10.48 -17.97
CA ALA A 562 13.90 -10.10 -19.26
C ALA A 562 14.76 -8.83 -19.17
N ILE A 563 14.45 -7.91 -18.25
CA ILE A 563 15.16 -6.65 -18.07
C ILE A 563 16.02 -6.73 -16.80
N THR A 564 17.31 -6.96 -17.00
CA THR A 564 18.28 -7.14 -15.90
C THR A 564 18.86 -5.82 -15.42
N LEU A 565 19.35 -5.82 -14.18
CA LEU A 565 20.01 -4.65 -13.58
C LEU A 565 21.28 -4.29 -14.36
N LYS A 566 21.44 -3.02 -14.73
CA LYS A 566 22.61 -2.53 -15.48
C LYS A 566 23.93 -2.77 -14.77
N GLU A 567 23.98 -2.57 -13.47
CA GLU A 567 25.19 -2.76 -12.65
C GLU A 567 25.41 -4.24 -12.31
N HIS A 568 24.39 -5.08 -12.43
CA HIS A 568 24.39 -6.51 -12.13
C HIS A 568 23.65 -7.33 -13.21
N PRO A 569 24.22 -7.46 -14.44
CA PRO A 569 23.49 -7.99 -15.60
C PRO A 569 23.02 -9.46 -15.48
N LYS A 570 23.39 -10.16 -14.43
CA LYS A 570 22.92 -11.53 -14.14
C LYS A 570 21.66 -11.56 -13.28
N TYR A 571 21.24 -10.40 -12.74
CA TYR A 571 20.11 -10.31 -11.82
C TYR A 571 18.93 -9.62 -12.49
N PRO A 572 17.74 -10.19 -12.42
CA PRO A 572 16.50 -9.53 -12.79
C PRO A 572 16.28 -8.23 -12.02
N THR A 573 15.43 -7.35 -12.52
CA THR A 573 15.01 -6.18 -11.74
C THR A 573 14.05 -6.63 -10.63
N PRO A 574 14.35 -6.38 -9.34
CA PRO A 574 13.55 -6.90 -8.24
C PRO A 574 12.28 -6.09 -7.99
N ILE A 575 11.22 -6.77 -7.53
CA ILE A 575 10.03 -6.16 -6.93
C ILE A 575 10.20 -6.22 -5.41
N ILE A 576 10.31 -5.06 -4.75
CA ILE A 576 10.69 -5.00 -3.34
C ILE A 576 9.52 -4.78 -2.39
N ALA A 577 8.39 -4.29 -2.88
CA ALA A 577 7.14 -4.13 -2.14
C ALA A 577 5.96 -4.21 -3.09
N GLY A 578 4.77 -4.41 -2.59
CA GLY A 578 3.55 -4.39 -3.39
C GLY A 578 2.29 -4.71 -2.59
N ASN A 579 1.15 -4.42 -3.22
CA ASN A 579 -0.19 -4.59 -2.66
C ASN A 579 -1.10 -5.31 -3.66
N VAL A 580 -2.05 -6.09 -3.17
CA VAL A 580 -3.13 -6.68 -3.97
C VAL A 580 -4.47 -6.20 -3.47
N SER A 581 -5.24 -5.55 -4.34
CA SER A 581 -6.61 -5.12 -4.10
C SER A 581 -7.54 -5.92 -5.00
N PHE A 582 -8.31 -6.82 -4.42
CA PHE A 582 -9.37 -7.56 -5.09
C PHE A 582 -10.75 -6.98 -4.82
N TYR A 583 -11.78 -7.60 -5.41
CA TYR A 583 -13.19 -7.20 -5.28
C TYR A 583 -13.49 -5.78 -5.78
N ASN A 584 -12.62 -5.21 -6.64
CA ASN A 584 -12.90 -3.92 -7.27
C ASN A 584 -13.95 -4.10 -8.36
N GLU A 585 -15.18 -4.25 -7.94
CA GLU A 585 -16.33 -4.43 -8.82
C GLU A 585 -17.64 -3.95 -8.20
N SER A 586 -18.65 -3.83 -9.01
CA SER A 586 -20.00 -3.47 -8.66
C SER A 586 -21.01 -4.33 -9.43
N LYS A 587 -22.30 -4.11 -9.22
CA LYS A 587 -23.36 -4.73 -10.05
C LYS A 587 -23.20 -4.50 -11.57
N ASN A 588 -22.45 -3.48 -11.96
CA ASN A 588 -22.20 -3.12 -13.37
C ASN A 588 -20.98 -3.82 -13.97
N GLY A 589 -20.28 -4.62 -13.20
CA GLY A 589 -19.09 -5.38 -13.59
C GLY A 589 -17.83 -5.00 -12.84
N SER A 590 -16.74 -5.66 -13.20
CA SER A 590 -15.41 -5.45 -12.65
C SER A 590 -14.72 -4.26 -13.31
N ILE A 591 -13.75 -3.67 -12.59
CA ILE A 591 -12.82 -2.70 -13.18
C ILE A 591 -11.99 -3.35 -14.30
N PRO A 592 -11.39 -2.56 -15.21
CA PRO A 592 -10.33 -3.06 -16.08
C PRO A 592 -9.19 -3.67 -15.26
N PRO A 593 -8.58 -4.80 -15.70
CA PRO A 593 -7.38 -5.35 -15.08
C PRO A 593 -6.29 -4.29 -14.94
N SER A 594 -5.89 -3.99 -13.73
CA SER A 594 -5.06 -2.81 -13.41
C SER A 594 -3.79 -3.20 -12.65
N PRO A 595 -2.78 -3.79 -13.34
CA PRO A 595 -1.45 -4.03 -12.77
C PRO A 595 -0.63 -2.73 -12.80
N ILE A 596 -0.76 -1.90 -11.76
CA ILE A 596 -0.03 -0.63 -11.62
C ILE A 596 1.37 -0.92 -11.12
N VAL A 597 2.41 -0.39 -11.81
CA VAL A 597 3.82 -0.63 -11.47
C VAL A 597 4.54 0.70 -11.27
N SER A 598 5.34 0.78 -10.21
CA SER A 598 6.26 1.89 -9.98
C SER A 598 7.71 1.45 -10.11
N CYS A 599 8.53 2.29 -10.75
CA CYS A 599 9.96 2.06 -10.90
C CYS A 599 10.76 3.13 -10.17
N LEU A 600 11.62 2.67 -9.27
CA LEU A 600 12.69 3.47 -8.67
C LEU A 600 13.93 3.38 -9.56
N GLY A 601 14.45 4.53 -9.99
CA GLY A 601 15.71 4.64 -10.72
C GLY A 601 16.79 5.34 -9.91
N LYS A 602 18.03 5.03 -10.24
CA LYS A 602 19.22 5.59 -9.61
C LYS A 602 20.00 6.50 -10.58
N LEU A 603 20.34 7.69 -10.14
CA LEU A 603 21.28 8.59 -10.80
C LEU A 603 22.57 8.66 -9.97
N ARG A 604 23.71 8.39 -10.59
CA ARG A 604 25.01 8.57 -9.92
C ARG A 604 25.35 10.04 -9.62
N ASP A 605 24.83 10.92 -10.46
CA ASP A 605 24.98 12.38 -10.31
C ASP A 605 23.65 13.03 -10.73
N VAL A 606 22.91 13.53 -9.77
CA VAL A 606 21.60 14.16 -9.97
C VAL A 606 21.67 15.40 -10.86
N LYS A 607 22.84 16.07 -10.95
CA LYS A 607 23.04 17.21 -11.86
C LYS A 607 22.95 16.84 -13.33
N LYS A 608 22.98 15.55 -13.65
CA LYS A 608 22.81 15.00 -15.00
C LYS A 608 21.37 14.64 -15.33
N ALA A 609 20.41 14.93 -14.45
CA ALA A 609 19.01 14.72 -14.72
C ALA A 609 18.54 15.54 -15.93
N ILE A 610 17.70 14.94 -16.77
CA ILE A 610 17.23 15.52 -18.03
C ILE A 610 15.73 15.74 -17.96
N GLY A 611 15.28 16.98 -18.20
CA GLY A 611 13.86 17.32 -18.33
C GLY A 611 13.36 17.31 -19.79
N MET A 612 12.10 17.63 -19.99
CA MET A 612 11.47 17.65 -21.33
C MET A 612 11.85 18.87 -22.20
N SER A 613 12.42 19.91 -21.62
CA SER A 613 12.73 21.15 -22.36
C SER A 613 13.92 20.98 -23.28
N PHE A 614 13.80 21.46 -24.52
CA PHE A 614 14.95 21.63 -25.41
C PHE A 614 15.92 22.68 -24.86
N LEU A 615 17.17 22.32 -24.70
CA LEU A 615 18.20 23.21 -24.12
C LEU A 615 18.89 24.09 -25.17
N HIS A 616 19.02 23.60 -26.39
CA HIS A 616 19.76 24.28 -27.46
C HIS A 616 19.00 24.29 -28.78
N SER A 617 18.98 25.43 -29.45
CA SER A 617 18.49 25.54 -30.83
C SER A 617 19.40 24.76 -31.79
N GLY A 618 18.80 24.06 -32.73
CA GLY A 618 19.56 23.23 -33.71
C GLY A 618 19.90 21.82 -33.23
N SER A 619 19.45 21.41 -32.06
CA SER A 619 19.61 20.02 -31.61
C SER A 619 18.82 19.07 -32.50
N ASN A 620 19.40 17.88 -32.77
CA ASN A 620 18.72 16.81 -33.50
C ASN A 620 17.67 16.13 -32.63
N ILE A 621 16.50 15.85 -33.23
CA ILE A 621 15.46 15.03 -32.63
C ILE A 621 15.64 13.59 -33.15
N VAL A 622 15.89 12.64 -32.26
CA VAL A 622 16.13 11.24 -32.59
C VAL A 622 15.01 10.37 -32.06
N LEU A 623 14.40 9.58 -32.93
CA LEU A 623 13.43 8.55 -32.54
C LEU A 623 14.19 7.22 -32.36
N ALA A 624 14.23 6.71 -31.15
CA ALA A 624 14.85 5.43 -30.83
C ALA A 624 13.82 4.30 -30.77
N GLY A 625 14.13 3.13 -31.31
CA GLY A 625 13.32 1.94 -31.31
C GLY A 625 12.62 1.64 -32.66
N LYS A 626 12.12 0.41 -32.77
CA LYS A 626 11.35 -0.02 -33.97
C LYS A 626 9.91 0.42 -33.80
N ARG A 627 9.33 0.96 -34.86
CA ARG A 627 7.89 1.23 -34.96
C ARG A 627 7.16 0.06 -35.61
N LYS A 628 5.99 -0.27 -35.08
CA LYS A 628 5.11 -1.31 -35.55
C LYS A 628 3.66 -0.79 -35.58
N SER A 629 2.78 -1.48 -36.30
CA SER A 629 1.34 -1.17 -36.34
C SER A 629 0.65 -1.75 -35.10
N GLU A 630 1.00 -1.26 -33.90
CA GLU A 630 0.52 -1.71 -32.61
C GLU A 630 -0.31 -0.60 -31.97
N MET A 631 -1.55 -0.41 -32.46
CA MET A 631 -2.43 0.69 -32.09
C MET A 631 -3.47 0.31 -31.02
N GLY A 632 -3.55 -0.97 -30.64
CA GLY A 632 -4.48 -1.47 -29.64
C GLY A 632 -4.31 -0.76 -28.31
N GLY A 633 -5.41 -0.31 -27.71
CA GLY A 633 -5.40 0.41 -26.43
C GLY A 633 -4.82 1.82 -26.46
N SER A 634 -4.49 2.38 -27.63
CA SER A 634 -4.00 3.74 -27.74
C SER A 634 -5.12 4.78 -27.57
N ALA A 635 -4.76 5.96 -27.02
CA ALA A 635 -5.67 7.10 -26.93
C ALA A 635 -6.23 7.51 -28.31
N TYR A 636 -5.44 7.37 -29.39
CA TYR A 636 -5.90 7.65 -30.73
C TYR A 636 -7.03 6.71 -31.18
N TYR A 637 -6.92 5.39 -30.91
CA TYR A 637 -7.98 4.45 -31.23
C TYR A 637 -9.20 4.65 -30.34
N HIS A 638 -9.00 5.00 -29.06
CA HIS A 638 -10.09 5.37 -28.17
C HIS A 638 -10.87 6.58 -28.71
N LEU A 639 -10.16 7.66 -29.10
CA LEU A 639 -10.76 8.85 -29.72
C LEU A 639 -11.58 8.53 -30.98
N LYS A 640 -11.15 7.55 -31.77
CA LYS A 640 -11.84 7.14 -32.99
C LYS A 640 -12.86 6.02 -32.79
N ASN A 641 -13.15 5.63 -31.56
CA ASN A 641 -14.02 4.49 -31.21
C ASN A 641 -13.59 3.19 -31.95
N LYS A 642 -12.28 2.98 -32.07
CA LYS A 642 -11.70 1.80 -32.68
C LYS A 642 -11.14 0.85 -31.65
N TYR A 643 -11.28 -0.43 -31.91
CA TYR A 643 -10.74 -1.49 -31.08
C TYR A 643 -9.80 -2.38 -31.90
N ASP A 644 -8.60 -2.58 -31.38
CA ASP A 644 -7.61 -3.48 -31.96
C ASP A 644 -6.98 -4.30 -30.83
N THR A 645 -6.70 -5.56 -31.10
CA THR A 645 -6.01 -6.47 -30.18
C THR A 645 -4.49 -6.44 -30.34
N ASN A 646 -3.97 -5.66 -31.29
CA ASN A 646 -2.55 -5.57 -31.55
C ASN A 646 -1.87 -4.59 -30.60
N LEU A 647 -1.55 -5.06 -29.41
CA LEU A 647 -0.84 -4.31 -28.36
C LEU A 647 0.66 -4.16 -28.66
N PRO A 648 1.33 -3.16 -28.09
CA PRO A 648 2.79 -3.08 -28.06
C PRO A 648 3.40 -4.35 -27.46
N LYS A 649 4.37 -4.95 -28.20
CA LYS A 649 5.03 -6.21 -27.84
C LYS A 649 6.54 -6.09 -27.92
#